data_030843e906ec3286060de384187c4f03
#
_entry.id   030843e906ec3286060de384187c4f03
#
_cell.length_a   1.000
_cell.length_b   1.000
_cell.length_c   1.000
_cell.angle_alpha   90.00
_cell.angle_beta   90.00
_cell.angle_gamma   90.00
#
_symmetry.space_group_name_H-M   'P 1'
#
loop_
_entity.id
_entity.type
_entity.pdbx_description
1 polymer ?
#
loop_
_entity_poly.entity_id
_entity_poly.type
_entity_poly.pdbx_seq_one_letter_code
_entity_poly.pdbx_strand_id
1 'polypeptide(L)'
;PSDEYINYKLERVKGGTGLLIVSMSALERSRFVQPTCFPKENVPALKVLCDKVHAEGGRIFGELWYWWGAAGPWGPLSPPAPSMGASQTQFNLFGNRTTTREMTKDEIRLMQATFRQAAENLRDAGFDGIMLHGSHGAVPEQFLSPYFNRRTDEYGGSLDNRLRFTLETLGALREVADGKMAVGFRMNCDELVEGGYHTKDAWQILKKIADSGLIDFADLDVAIEPDQYHIGMPPVFVDPHSYRPYVEAVRSAAGDLPVLSVLGRLTSIADGEAALQSGVCDMVGAARALIAEPELVKNAKEGNEDRNRTCIACNWCMASLYFDGAQNCTINPASWREGHWGVETFTPATNKAKLIVIGGGPAGLEAARVGALRGHDVTLYEARDHLGGALTLWSRLPSRAFYNKSIEWWERELKRLGVAIRLGHRVTSDEILAARPDAVMVATGAVYSAEGRSNHRDAELAGHDSPLVHMPEDILLGGARPKGKVIIIDGDGLHTGTGIAELLAAEGAQVEVISPMLAPLSLRVTATQDTPYILKRIKQLGVKISPTSYIRGIGEREVVVYDVHTEEEHTIRDVDAVVLATGRLSVNQLERELEGKVAQLFTVGDAASARMWATASYEGHKFARYVGEPERPSTIGEAYFTPMTAEP
;
A
#
# COMPACT_ATOMS: atom_id res chain seq x y z
N PRO A 1 -2.64 -21.24 7.43
CA PRO A 1 -3.21 -20.21 6.55
C PRO A 1 -4.74 -20.30 6.55
N SER A 2 -5.44 -19.15 6.55
CA SER A 2 -6.89 -19.07 6.36
C SER A 2 -7.25 -19.29 4.87
N ASP A 3 -8.55 -19.48 4.61
CA ASP A 3 -9.04 -19.60 3.23
C ASP A 3 -8.80 -18.31 2.43
N GLU A 4 -8.95 -17.13 3.05
CA GLU A 4 -8.65 -15.85 2.41
C GLU A 4 -7.18 -15.78 1.99
N TYR A 5 -6.25 -16.20 2.87
CA TYR A 5 -4.82 -16.25 2.55
C TYR A 5 -4.54 -17.20 1.38
N ILE A 6 -5.15 -18.38 1.39
CA ILE A 6 -4.99 -19.38 0.32
C ILE A 6 -5.55 -18.84 -1.00
N ASN A 7 -6.78 -18.31 -1.01
CA ASN A 7 -7.40 -17.75 -2.20
C ASN A 7 -6.61 -16.57 -2.77
N TYR A 8 -6.12 -15.68 -1.89
CA TYR A 8 -5.22 -14.59 -2.29
C TYR A 8 -3.97 -15.11 -3.04
N LYS A 9 -3.34 -16.19 -2.58
CA LYS A 9 -2.16 -16.76 -3.26
C LYS A 9 -2.53 -17.45 -4.56
N LEU A 10 -3.60 -18.24 -4.57
CA LEU A 10 -4.06 -18.97 -5.75
C LEU A 10 -4.43 -18.08 -6.92
N GLU A 11 -5.08 -16.95 -6.67
CA GLU A 11 -5.45 -16.01 -7.73
C GLU A 11 -4.22 -15.54 -8.54
N ARG A 12 -3.07 -15.37 -7.90
CA ARG A 12 -1.81 -15.00 -8.57
C ARG A 12 -1.22 -16.14 -9.39
N VAL A 13 -1.32 -17.37 -8.90
CA VAL A 13 -0.88 -18.57 -9.65
C VAL A 13 -1.75 -18.77 -10.89
N LYS A 14 -3.07 -18.71 -10.74
CA LYS A 14 -4.03 -18.74 -11.86
C LYS A 14 -3.78 -17.62 -12.86
N GLY A 15 -3.33 -16.46 -12.36
CA GLY A 15 -2.91 -15.30 -13.16
C GLY A 15 -1.53 -15.43 -13.81
N GLY A 16 -0.88 -16.59 -13.73
CA GLY A 16 0.36 -16.90 -14.45
C GLY A 16 1.66 -16.73 -13.65
N THR A 17 1.58 -16.44 -12.34
CA THR A 17 2.78 -16.42 -11.47
C THR A 17 3.32 -17.83 -11.33
N GLY A 18 4.55 -18.09 -11.84
CA GLY A 18 5.16 -19.43 -11.82
C GLY A 18 5.74 -19.83 -10.47
N LEU A 19 6.22 -18.87 -9.68
CA LEU A 19 6.81 -19.09 -8.36
C LEU A 19 6.21 -18.12 -7.34
N LEU A 20 5.65 -18.66 -6.27
CA LEU A 20 5.30 -17.91 -5.07
C LEU A 20 6.43 -18.01 -4.04
N ILE A 21 6.94 -16.88 -3.57
CA ILE A 21 7.76 -16.83 -2.36
C ILE A 21 6.88 -16.25 -1.26
N VAL A 22 6.60 -17.04 -0.24
CA VAL A 22 5.70 -16.67 0.83
C VAL A 22 6.46 -16.49 2.13
N SER A 23 6.31 -15.31 2.72
CA SER A 23 6.95 -14.98 3.98
C SER A 23 6.38 -15.84 5.12
N MET A 24 7.25 -16.55 5.84
CA MET A 24 6.93 -17.50 6.88
C MET A 24 7.67 -17.15 8.16
N SER A 25 6.93 -16.88 9.24
CA SER A 25 7.56 -16.69 10.53
C SER A 25 8.12 -18.00 11.07
N ALA A 26 9.39 -18.00 11.42
CA ALA A 26 10.03 -19.11 12.13
C ALA A 26 9.71 -19.12 13.64
N LEU A 27 8.79 -18.28 14.11
CA LEU A 27 8.36 -18.20 15.50
C LEU A 27 7.16 -19.10 15.77
N GLU A 28 6.99 -19.46 17.05
CA GLU A 28 5.81 -20.20 17.53
C GLU A 28 4.50 -19.44 17.29
N ARG A 29 4.54 -18.10 17.39
CA ARG A 29 3.39 -17.21 17.11
C ARG A 29 3.83 -16.01 16.28
N SER A 30 3.16 -15.77 15.18
CA SER A 30 3.25 -14.51 14.44
C SER A 30 2.03 -13.63 14.78
N ARG A 31 2.28 -12.33 14.95
CA ARG A 31 1.21 -11.32 15.09
C ARG A 31 0.90 -10.60 13.79
N PHE A 32 1.69 -10.86 12.78
CA PHE A 32 1.42 -10.41 11.42
C PHE A 32 0.47 -11.39 10.73
N VAL A 33 -0.12 -10.96 9.65
CA VAL A 33 -1.01 -11.75 8.78
C VAL A 33 -0.28 -12.96 8.14
N GLN A 34 1.02 -13.11 8.41
CA GLN A 34 1.85 -14.17 7.85
C GLN A 34 1.72 -15.46 8.66
N PRO A 35 1.62 -16.62 7.99
CA PRO A 35 1.60 -17.91 8.64
C PRO A 35 2.90 -18.16 9.44
N THR A 36 2.79 -18.91 10.51
CA THR A 36 3.95 -19.46 11.20
C THR A 36 4.19 -20.88 10.75
N CYS A 37 5.44 -21.23 10.45
CA CYS A 37 5.82 -22.58 10.03
C CYS A 37 6.57 -23.36 11.12
N PHE A 38 6.90 -22.75 12.25
CA PHE A 38 7.59 -23.41 13.35
C PHE A 38 6.73 -24.47 14.07
N PRO A 39 5.45 -24.20 14.43
CA PRO A 39 4.62 -25.21 15.07
C PRO A 39 4.28 -26.34 14.11
N LYS A 40 4.59 -27.59 14.51
CA LYS A 40 4.35 -28.77 13.67
C LYS A 40 2.87 -29.01 13.37
N GLU A 41 1.99 -28.58 14.24
CA GLU A 41 0.54 -28.62 14.04
C GLU A 41 0.05 -27.77 12.84
N ASN A 42 0.86 -26.84 12.34
CA ASN A 42 0.52 -26.04 11.17
C ASN A 42 0.84 -26.76 9.83
N VAL A 43 1.60 -27.86 9.87
CA VAL A 43 2.00 -28.59 8.65
C VAL A 43 0.80 -29.05 7.80
N PRO A 44 -0.30 -29.60 8.35
CA PRO A 44 -1.45 -29.97 7.54
C PRO A 44 -2.08 -28.80 6.80
N ALA A 45 -2.21 -27.64 7.44
CA ALA A 45 -2.77 -26.45 6.81
C ALA A 45 -1.84 -25.85 5.74
N LEU A 46 -0.52 -25.90 5.96
CA LEU A 46 0.48 -25.49 4.97
C LEU A 46 0.47 -26.45 3.77
N LYS A 47 0.27 -27.76 4.01
CA LYS A 47 0.13 -28.74 2.94
C LYS A 47 -1.05 -28.44 2.03
N VAL A 48 -2.20 -28.03 2.57
CA VAL A 48 -3.37 -27.63 1.76
C VAL A 48 -3.01 -26.49 0.81
N LEU A 49 -2.23 -25.51 1.27
CA LEU A 49 -1.75 -24.42 0.42
C LEU A 49 -0.85 -24.94 -0.71
N CYS A 50 0.13 -25.81 -0.39
CA CYS A 50 1.04 -26.38 -1.38
C CYS A 50 0.27 -27.21 -2.43
N ASP A 51 -0.61 -28.12 -1.99
CA ASP A 51 -1.38 -28.98 -2.88
C ASP A 51 -2.23 -28.15 -3.86
N LYS A 52 -2.86 -27.07 -3.39
CA LYS A 52 -3.64 -26.16 -4.25
C LYS A 52 -2.76 -25.38 -5.23
N VAL A 53 -1.60 -24.88 -4.80
CA VAL A 53 -0.64 -24.19 -5.68
C VAL A 53 -0.11 -25.12 -6.76
N HIS A 54 0.24 -26.36 -6.40
CA HIS A 54 0.71 -27.37 -7.34
C HIS A 54 -0.37 -27.79 -8.33
N ALA A 55 -1.63 -27.89 -7.89
CA ALA A 55 -2.76 -28.21 -8.78
C ALA A 55 -2.95 -27.16 -9.89
N GLU A 56 -2.61 -25.90 -9.64
CA GLU A 56 -2.61 -24.82 -10.63
C GLU A 56 -1.26 -24.69 -11.40
N GLY A 57 -0.33 -25.64 -11.21
CA GLY A 57 0.97 -25.67 -11.90
C GLY A 57 2.03 -24.72 -11.36
N GLY A 58 1.77 -24.04 -10.25
CA GLY A 58 2.72 -23.13 -9.59
C GLY A 58 3.75 -23.86 -8.73
N ARG A 59 4.78 -23.12 -8.33
CA ARG A 59 5.78 -23.53 -7.32
C ARG A 59 5.68 -22.62 -6.11
N ILE A 60 6.07 -23.13 -4.93
CA ILE A 60 5.98 -22.38 -3.69
C ILE A 60 7.23 -22.56 -2.84
N PHE A 61 7.86 -21.43 -2.48
CA PHE A 61 8.99 -21.37 -1.54
C PHE A 61 8.57 -20.68 -0.25
N GLY A 62 9.10 -21.15 0.88
CA GLY A 62 8.93 -20.50 2.16
C GLY A 62 10.12 -19.59 2.47
N GLU A 63 9.89 -18.28 2.58
CA GLU A 63 10.88 -17.33 3.07
C GLU A 63 10.86 -17.32 4.59
N LEU A 64 11.90 -17.91 5.20
CA LEU A 64 12.06 -17.99 6.64
C LEU A 64 12.66 -16.71 7.18
N TRP A 65 11.94 -16.06 8.08
CA TRP A 65 12.41 -14.85 8.73
C TRP A 65 12.21 -14.91 10.25
N TYR A 66 13.09 -14.22 10.93
CA TYR A 66 12.98 -13.93 12.34
C TYR A 66 13.34 -12.45 12.55
N TRP A 67 12.38 -11.69 13.04
CA TRP A 67 12.51 -10.25 13.17
C TRP A 67 12.41 -9.83 14.64
N TRP A 68 13.46 -9.25 15.18
CA TRP A 68 13.50 -8.51 16.45
C TRP A 68 12.92 -9.19 17.71
N GLY A 69 12.61 -10.47 17.70
CA GLY A 69 11.89 -11.16 18.76
C GLY A 69 10.38 -10.90 18.71
N ALA A 70 9.64 -11.47 19.68
CA ALA A 70 8.17 -11.46 19.71
C ALA A 70 7.52 -10.07 19.91
N ALA A 71 8.29 -9.00 20.07
CA ALA A 71 7.82 -7.62 20.20
C ALA A 71 7.82 -6.92 18.86
N GLY A 72 6.86 -7.22 17.98
CA GLY A 72 6.53 -6.35 16.84
C GLY A 72 6.02 -4.99 17.34
N PRO A 73 6.15 -3.90 16.53
CA PRO A 73 5.85 -2.53 16.96
C PRO A 73 4.38 -2.25 17.29
N TRP A 74 3.49 -3.20 17.05
CA TRP A 74 2.04 -2.98 16.94
C TRP A 74 1.21 -3.79 17.94
N GLY A 75 1.53 -3.77 19.18
CA GLY A 75 0.62 -4.27 20.19
C GLY A 75 1.27 -4.78 21.46
N PRO A 76 0.55 -4.76 22.59
CA PRO A 76 1.02 -5.30 23.84
C PRO A 76 1.16 -6.80 23.70
N LEU A 77 2.38 -7.30 23.82
CA LEU A 77 2.64 -8.69 24.11
C LEU A 77 2.39 -8.91 25.60
N SER A 78 1.67 -9.92 25.92
CA SER A 78 1.55 -10.33 27.31
C SER A 78 1.95 -11.79 27.43
N PRO A 79 3.02 -12.10 28.15
CA PRO A 79 4.10 -11.20 28.54
C PRO A 79 4.99 -10.82 27.35
N PRO A 80 5.54 -9.60 27.28
CA PRO A 80 6.48 -9.22 26.24
C PRO A 80 7.80 -9.94 26.46
N ALA A 81 8.25 -10.71 25.47
CA ALA A 81 9.61 -11.26 25.48
C ALA A 81 10.61 -10.15 25.12
N PRO A 82 11.80 -10.13 25.71
CA PRO A 82 12.84 -9.18 25.32
C PRO A 82 13.28 -9.46 23.87
N SER A 83 13.41 -8.42 23.07
CA SER A 83 13.97 -8.53 21.74
C SER A 83 15.42 -8.96 21.80
N MET A 84 15.84 -9.87 20.91
CA MET A 84 17.21 -10.40 20.85
C MET A 84 17.80 -10.13 19.47
N GLY A 85 19.10 -9.87 19.42
CA GLY A 85 19.83 -9.60 18.18
C GLY A 85 21.30 -9.99 18.28
N ALA A 86 22.06 -9.71 17.22
CA ALA A 86 23.50 -9.98 17.22
C ALA A 86 24.22 -9.24 18.35
N SER A 87 23.81 -8.00 18.64
CA SER A 87 24.30 -7.20 19.76
C SER A 87 23.18 -6.35 20.37
N GLN A 88 23.47 -5.66 21.45
CA GLN A 88 22.57 -4.67 22.00
C GLN A 88 22.48 -3.48 21.04
N THR A 89 21.31 -3.28 20.43
CA THR A 89 21.06 -2.23 19.45
C THR A 89 19.75 -1.54 19.76
N GLN A 90 19.70 -0.23 19.58
CA GLN A 90 18.48 0.54 19.63
C GLN A 90 18.00 0.82 18.22
N PHE A 91 16.71 0.68 17.98
CA PHE A 91 16.08 1.04 16.72
C PHE A 91 14.68 1.60 16.92
N ASN A 92 14.22 2.33 15.92
CA ASN A 92 12.93 2.99 15.92
C ASN A 92 12.11 2.52 14.71
N LEU A 93 10.96 1.91 14.97
CA LEU A 93 10.01 1.56 13.93
C LEU A 93 8.72 2.33 14.16
N PHE A 94 8.38 3.26 13.27
CA PHE A 94 7.19 4.11 13.35
C PHE A 94 6.99 4.83 14.70
N GLY A 95 8.09 5.30 15.30
CA GLY A 95 8.07 5.97 16.59
C GLY A 95 8.16 5.04 17.81
N ASN A 96 8.08 3.74 17.63
CA ASN A 96 8.29 2.77 18.70
C ASN A 96 9.78 2.44 18.82
N ARG A 97 10.37 2.82 19.95
CA ARG A 97 11.77 2.51 20.26
C ARG A 97 11.87 1.14 20.91
N THR A 98 12.75 0.31 20.38
CA THR A 98 13.05 -1.02 20.91
C THR A 98 14.56 -1.16 21.11
N THR A 99 14.95 -1.87 22.17
CA THR A 99 16.34 -2.22 22.42
C THR A 99 16.46 -3.74 22.37
N THR A 100 17.37 -4.25 21.52
CA THR A 100 17.71 -5.67 21.54
C THR A 100 18.69 -5.99 22.63
N ARG A 101 18.60 -7.19 23.17
CA ARG A 101 19.63 -7.83 23.99
C ARG A 101 20.53 -8.67 23.09
N GLU A 102 21.83 -8.67 23.35
CA GLU A 102 22.77 -9.56 22.67
C GLU A 102 22.46 -11.03 22.98
N MET A 103 22.41 -11.86 21.94
CA MET A 103 22.23 -13.31 22.06
C MET A 103 23.46 -13.97 22.68
N THR A 104 23.25 -14.87 23.61
CA THR A 104 24.28 -15.82 24.05
C THR A 104 24.52 -16.86 22.94
N LYS A 105 25.64 -17.61 23.03
CA LYS A 105 25.94 -18.68 22.08
C LYS A 105 24.91 -19.81 22.10
N ASP A 106 24.32 -20.09 23.28
CA ASP A 106 23.23 -21.07 23.38
C ASP A 106 21.96 -20.61 22.66
N GLU A 107 21.64 -19.31 22.73
CA GLU A 107 20.52 -18.72 22.03
C GLU A 107 20.77 -18.65 20.52
N ILE A 108 22.01 -18.44 20.07
CA ILE A 108 22.38 -18.56 18.65
C ILE A 108 22.10 -19.98 18.16
N ARG A 109 22.55 -21.00 18.90
CA ARG A 109 22.28 -22.42 18.54
C ARG A 109 20.79 -22.74 18.55
N LEU A 110 20.05 -22.22 19.53
CA LEU A 110 18.59 -22.37 19.58
C LEU A 110 17.91 -21.73 18.37
N MET A 111 18.34 -20.53 17.99
CA MET A 111 17.82 -19.84 16.80
C MET A 111 18.06 -20.63 15.51
N GLN A 112 19.26 -21.14 15.32
CA GLN A 112 19.61 -22.00 14.19
C GLN A 112 18.77 -23.29 14.16
N ALA A 113 18.57 -23.93 15.32
CA ALA A 113 17.69 -25.09 15.45
C ALA A 113 16.21 -24.75 15.13
N THR A 114 15.78 -23.54 15.47
CA THR A 114 14.44 -23.03 15.14
C THR A 114 14.25 -22.88 13.61
N PHE A 115 15.24 -22.32 12.91
CA PHE A 115 15.21 -22.26 11.44
C PHE A 115 15.22 -23.66 10.82
N ARG A 116 16.03 -24.58 11.35
CA ARG A 116 16.03 -25.97 10.90
C ARG A 116 14.66 -26.64 11.06
N GLN A 117 14.05 -26.53 12.23
CA GLN A 117 12.71 -27.11 12.50
C GLN A 117 11.64 -26.50 11.58
N ALA A 118 11.69 -25.18 11.38
CA ALA A 118 10.77 -24.51 10.44
C ALA A 118 10.95 -25.04 9.00
N ALA A 119 12.18 -25.25 8.57
CA ALA A 119 12.49 -25.83 7.26
C ALA A 119 11.99 -27.28 7.12
N GLU A 120 12.15 -28.10 8.15
CA GLU A 120 11.63 -29.48 8.20
C GLU A 120 10.09 -29.48 8.03
N ASN A 121 9.41 -28.58 8.72
CA ASN A 121 7.95 -28.44 8.60
C ASN A 121 7.52 -27.98 7.20
N LEU A 122 8.27 -27.06 6.55
CA LEU A 122 8.00 -26.66 5.15
C LEU A 122 8.22 -27.82 4.18
N ARG A 123 9.29 -28.61 4.35
CA ARG A 123 9.53 -29.84 3.57
C ARG A 123 8.36 -30.81 3.72
N ASP A 124 7.95 -31.09 4.96
CA ASP A 124 6.88 -32.04 5.27
C ASP A 124 5.51 -31.53 4.77
N ALA A 125 5.33 -30.23 4.63
CA ALA A 125 4.17 -29.60 3.99
C ALA A 125 4.20 -29.64 2.44
N GLY A 126 5.36 -29.93 1.83
CA GLY A 126 5.49 -30.05 0.38
C GLY A 126 5.94 -28.77 -0.33
N PHE A 127 6.63 -27.84 0.35
CA PHE A 127 7.24 -26.69 -0.31
C PHE A 127 8.35 -27.12 -1.27
N ASP A 128 8.48 -26.41 -2.40
CA ASP A 128 9.51 -26.67 -3.42
C ASP A 128 10.86 -26.03 -3.07
N GLY A 129 10.89 -25.09 -2.13
CA GLY A 129 12.11 -24.41 -1.72
C GLY A 129 11.99 -23.63 -0.42
N ILE A 130 13.14 -23.23 0.08
CA ILE A 130 13.32 -22.47 1.32
C ILE A 130 14.22 -21.28 1.01
N MET A 131 13.87 -20.09 1.48
CA MET A 131 14.73 -18.92 1.39
C MET A 131 15.00 -18.37 2.78
N LEU A 132 16.26 -18.15 3.15
CA LEU A 132 16.63 -17.48 4.39
C LEU A 132 16.60 -15.97 4.17
N HIS A 133 15.81 -15.27 4.98
CA HIS A 133 15.71 -13.81 4.93
C HIS A 133 16.87 -13.15 5.68
N GLY A 134 17.82 -12.61 4.94
CA GLY A 134 19.01 -11.92 5.46
C GLY A 134 19.06 -10.45 5.07
N SER A 135 17.90 -9.78 5.01
CA SER A 135 17.79 -8.34 4.72
C SER A 135 16.82 -7.65 5.69
N HIS A 136 16.64 -6.34 5.56
CA HIS A 136 15.63 -5.53 6.28
C HIS A 136 15.71 -5.62 7.82
N GLY A 137 16.92 -5.83 8.36
CA GLY A 137 17.15 -5.94 9.80
C GLY A 137 16.77 -7.29 10.42
N ALA A 138 16.47 -8.32 9.62
CA ALA A 138 16.27 -9.67 10.13
C ALA A 138 17.53 -10.24 10.80
N VAL A 139 17.35 -11.22 11.69
CA VAL A 139 18.48 -11.72 12.51
C VAL A 139 19.70 -12.15 11.67
N PRO A 140 19.57 -12.85 10.53
CA PRO A 140 20.74 -13.15 9.70
C PRO A 140 21.49 -11.91 9.23
N GLU A 141 20.79 -10.85 8.83
CA GLU A 141 21.43 -9.57 8.47
C GLU A 141 22.10 -8.91 9.66
N GLN A 142 21.48 -8.97 10.86
CA GLN A 142 22.08 -8.38 12.05
C GLN A 142 23.45 -8.97 12.37
N PHE A 143 23.68 -10.26 12.07
CA PHE A 143 25.00 -10.86 12.20
C PHE A 143 25.97 -10.42 11.12
N LEU A 144 25.50 -10.22 9.88
CA LEU A 144 26.30 -9.77 8.74
C LEU A 144 26.75 -8.31 8.87
N SER A 145 25.85 -7.45 9.34
CA SER A 145 26.00 -6.01 9.33
C SER A 145 26.91 -5.51 10.47
N PRO A 146 27.95 -4.71 10.17
CA PRO A 146 28.72 -4.05 11.21
C PRO A 146 27.91 -2.96 11.97
N TYR A 147 26.83 -2.47 11.38
CA TYR A 147 25.89 -1.55 12.04
C TYR A 147 25.21 -2.20 13.26
N PHE A 148 24.83 -3.46 13.12
CA PHE A 148 24.16 -4.21 14.18
C PHE A 148 25.12 -5.04 15.02
N ASN A 149 26.15 -5.67 14.40
CA ASN A 149 27.03 -6.64 15.03
C ASN A 149 28.30 -6.00 15.62
N ARG A 150 28.32 -5.84 16.94
CA ARG A 150 29.46 -5.33 17.70
C ARG A 150 30.09 -6.41 18.61
N ARG A 151 29.81 -7.68 18.27
CA ARG A 151 30.36 -8.83 19.02
C ARG A 151 31.88 -8.91 18.88
N THR A 152 32.52 -9.44 19.93
CA THR A 152 33.96 -9.68 19.96
C THR A 152 34.33 -11.17 20.00
N ASP A 153 33.32 -12.03 19.91
CA ASP A 153 33.51 -13.49 19.81
C ASP A 153 33.57 -13.97 18.36
N GLU A 154 33.51 -15.29 18.12
CA GLU A 154 33.58 -15.92 16.81
C GLU A 154 32.41 -15.58 15.87
N TYR A 155 31.37 -14.88 16.33
CA TYR A 155 30.24 -14.40 15.53
C TYR A 155 30.34 -12.92 15.16
N GLY A 156 31.44 -12.22 15.54
CA GLY A 156 31.61 -10.80 15.30
C GLY A 156 33.02 -10.39 14.89
N GLY A 157 33.23 -9.12 14.57
CA GLY A 157 34.50 -8.56 14.11
C GLY A 157 34.76 -8.79 12.62
N SER A 158 35.58 -9.77 12.24
CA SER A 158 35.91 -10.03 10.84
C SER A 158 34.69 -10.44 10.00
N LEU A 159 34.77 -10.25 8.67
CA LEU A 159 33.70 -10.68 7.76
C LEU A 159 33.43 -12.19 7.89
N ASP A 160 34.45 -13.02 8.04
CA ASP A 160 34.27 -14.47 8.19
C ASP A 160 33.52 -14.82 9.49
N ASN A 161 33.79 -14.11 10.56
CA ASN A 161 33.05 -14.29 11.80
C ASN A 161 31.58 -13.82 11.68
N ARG A 162 31.35 -12.67 11.06
CA ARG A 162 29.98 -12.17 10.83
C ARG A 162 29.17 -13.07 9.90
N LEU A 163 29.80 -13.73 8.93
CA LEU A 163 29.17 -14.71 8.03
C LEU A 163 28.84 -16.02 8.72
N ARG A 164 29.49 -16.36 9.84
CA ARG A 164 29.36 -17.66 10.51
C ARG A 164 27.92 -18.05 10.80
N PHE A 165 27.13 -17.17 11.41
CA PHE A 165 25.73 -17.44 11.72
C PHE A 165 24.92 -17.81 10.45
N THR A 166 25.11 -17.04 9.39
CA THR A 166 24.40 -17.23 8.11
C THR A 166 24.83 -18.53 7.45
N LEU A 167 26.12 -18.83 7.37
CA LEU A 167 26.62 -20.05 6.74
C LEU A 167 26.23 -21.30 7.52
N GLU A 168 26.29 -21.29 8.85
CA GLU A 168 25.85 -22.41 9.69
C GLU A 168 24.32 -22.64 9.54
N THR A 169 23.53 -21.56 9.48
CA THR A 169 22.08 -21.65 9.25
C THR A 169 21.78 -22.21 7.85
N LEU A 170 22.41 -21.67 6.81
CA LEU A 170 22.25 -22.17 5.44
C LEU A 170 22.68 -23.63 5.30
N GLY A 171 23.75 -24.05 6.00
CA GLY A 171 24.17 -25.46 6.08
C GLY A 171 23.07 -26.37 6.63
N ALA A 172 22.43 -25.96 7.72
CA ALA A 172 21.31 -26.68 8.30
C ALA A 172 20.09 -26.74 7.36
N LEU A 173 19.79 -25.64 6.63
CA LEU A 173 18.71 -25.62 5.62
C LEU A 173 19.04 -26.54 4.44
N ARG A 174 20.29 -26.56 3.95
CA ARG A 174 20.76 -27.41 2.87
C ARG A 174 20.62 -28.90 3.23
N GLU A 175 20.97 -29.29 4.46
CA GLU A 175 20.77 -30.65 4.96
C GLU A 175 19.29 -31.04 4.94
N VAL A 176 18.39 -30.16 5.39
CA VAL A 176 16.93 -30.40 5.37
C VAL A 176 16.41 -30.49 3.94
N ALA A 177 16.90 -29.67 3.04
CA ALA A 177 16.49 -29.67 1.62
C ALA A 177 16.84 -30.98 0.90
N ASP A 178 17.89 -31.69 1.30
CA ASP A 178 18.28 -33.03 0.82
C ASP A 178 18.25 -33.16 -0.73
N GLY A 179 18.65 -32.10 -1.44
CA GLY A 179 18.61 -32.04 -2.92
C GLY A 179 17.19 -32.05 -3.54
N LYS A 180 16.14 -32.01 -2.74
CA LYS A 180 14.74 -32.04 -3.22
C LYS A 180 14.07 -30.66 -3.21
N MET A 181 14.62 -29.72 -2.45
CA MET A 181 14.13 -28.35 -2.33
C MET A 181 15.24 -27.39 -2.73
N ALA A 182 14.89 -26.30 -3.39
CA ALA A 182 15.82 -25.20 -3.62
C ALA A 182 16.11 -24.46 -2.29
N VAL A 183 17.33 -23.97 -2.13
CA VAL A 183 17.73 -23.12 -1.00
C VAL A 183 18.15 -21.76 -1.53
N GLY A 184 17.53 -20.69 -1.06
CA GLY A 184 17.85 -19.33 -1.43
C GLY A 184 18.31 -18.49 -0.25
N PHE A 185 18.95 -17.37 -0.57
CA PHE A 185 19.32 -16.37 0.40
C PHE A 185 18.97 -14.98 -0.11
N ARG A 186 18.17 -14.24 0.69
CA ARG A 186 17.86 -12.84 0.43
C ARG A 186 18.79 -11.94 1.22
N MET A 187 19.40 -10.96 0.56
CA MET A 187 20.31 -10.00 1.19
C MET A 187 20.21 -8.61 0.59
N ASN A 188 20.63 -7.62 1.35
CA ASN A 188 20.78 -6.27 0.84
C ASN A 188 22.05 -6.13 -0.01
N CYS A 189 21.96 -5.41 -1.12
CA CYS A 189 23.10 -4.93 -1.88
C CYS A 189 23.77 -3.73 -1.22
N ASP A 190 23.00 -2.97 -0.46
CA ASP A 190 23.46 -1.80 0.30
C ASP A 190 22.48 -1.52 1.44
N GLU A 191 23.00 -1.31 2.63
CA GLU A 191 22.16 -0.97 3.80
C GLU A 191 21.75 0.50 3.84
N LEU A 192 22.39 1.34 3.03
CA LEU A 192 22.12 2.78 2.92
C LEU A 192 22.16 3.53 4.26
N VAL A 193 22.92 3.04 5.22
CA VAL A 193 23.08 3.64 6.55
C VAL A 193 24.55 3.77 6.92
N GLU A 194 24.90 4.86 7.61
CA GLU A 194 26.27 5.06 8.10
C GLU A 194 26.66 3.94 9.09
N GLY A 195 27.81 3.32 8.86
CA GLY A 195 28.30 2.18 9.67
C GLY A 195 27.73 0.82 9.23
N GLY A 196 26.84 0.78 8.27
CA GLY A 196 26.38 -0.43 7.62
C GLY A 196 27.36 -0.94 6.55
N TYR A 197 27.01 -2.06 5.90
CA TYR A 197 27.74 -2.49 4.72
C TYR A 197 27.16 -1.88 3.43
N HIS A 198 28.03 -1.61 2.46
CA HIS A 198 27.71 -1.04 1.18
C HIS A 198 28.01 -2.04 0.05
N THR A 199 27.72 -1.66 -1.20
CA THR A 199 27.83 -2.55 -2.38
C THR A 199 29.15 -3.32 -2.47
N LYS A 200 30.28 -2.72 -2.08
CA LYS A 200 31.59 -3.39 -2.09
C LYS A 200 31.65 -4.54 -1.08
N ASP A 201 31.10 -4.35 0.13
CA ASP A 201 31.07 -5.38 1.15
C ASP A 201 30.00 -6.44 0.81
N ALA A 202 28.83 -6.01 0.32
CA ALA A 202 27.78 -6.88 -0.16
C ALA A 202 28.27 -7.83 -1.26
N TRP A 203 29.12 -7.32 -2.19
CA TRP A 203 29.78 -8.15 -3.20
C TRP A 203 30.62 -9.27 -2.56
N GLN A 204 31.41 -8.97 -1.51
CA GLN A 204 32.23 -9.96 -0.80
C GLN A 204 31.37 -10.96 -0.03
N ILE A 205 30.29 -10.49 0.61
CA ILE A 205 29.33 -11.33 1.33
C ILE A 205 28.70 -12.33 0.37
N LEU A 206 28.12 -11.85 -0.76
CA LEU A 206 27.48 -12.70 -1.74
C LEU A 206 28.48 -13.70 -2.35
N LYS A 207 29.67 -13.25 -2.70
CA LYS A 207 30.72 -14.12 -3.26
C LYS A 207 31.06 -15.29 -2.32
N LYS A 208 31.25 -15.02 -1.03
CA LYS A 208 31.56 -16.07 -0.04
C LYS A 208 30.37 -17.03 0.17
N ILE A 209 29.14 -16.54 0.13
CA ILE A 209 27.94 -17.37 0.24
C ILE A 209 27.77 -18.22 -1.03
N ALA A 210 27.96 -17.65 -2.21
CA ALA A 210 27.90 -18.37 -3.48
C ALA A 210 28.96 -19.48 -3.55
N ASP A 211 30.22 -19.16 -3.19
CA ASP A 211 31.34 -20.12 -3.19
C ASP A 211 31.15 -21.26 -2.17
N SER A 212 30.31 -21.09 -1.15
CA SER A 212 30.02 -22.15 -0.17
C SER A 212 29.23 -23.32 -0.76
N GLY A 213 28.54 -23.13 -1.90
CA GLY A 213 27.65 -24.13 -2.50
C GLY A 213 26.37 -24.43 -1.69
N LEU A 214 26.04 -23.58 -0.70
CA LEU A 214 24.89 -23.80 0.18
C LEU A 214 23.57 -23.28 -0.38
N ILE A 215 23.62 -22.42 -1.41
CA ILE A 215 22.42 -21.81 -2.03
C ILE A 215 22.30 -22.17 -3.50
N ASP A 216 21.09 -22.18 -4.02
CA ASP A 216 20.76 -22.40 -5.43
C ASP A 216 20.40 -21.09 -6.14
N PHE A 217 20.05 -20.04 -5.41
CA PHE A 217 19.77 -18.70 -5.93
C PHE A 217 19.97 -17.63 -4.87
N ALA A 218 20.17 -16.38 -5.31
CA ALA A 218 20.21 -15.20 -4.44
C ALA A 218 19.05 -14.27 -4.76
N ASP A 219 18.42 -13.68 -3.73
CA ASP A 219 17.46 -12.59 -3.88
C ASP A 219 18.12 -11.29 -3.41
N LEU A 220 18.27 -10.32 -4.32
CA LEU A 220 19.00 -9.07 -4.10
C LEU A 220 18.05 -7.92 -3.86
N ASP A 221 18.17 -7.31 -2.69
CA ASP A 221 17.35 -6.20 -2.21
C ASP A 221 18.19 -5.01 -1.75
N VAL A 222 17.60 -4.00 -1.13
CA VAL A 222 18.26 -2.76 -0.68
C VAL A 222 17.60 -2.24 0.57
N ALA A 223 18.40 -1.54 1.40
CA ALA A 223 18.01 -0.85 2.62
C ALA A 223 17.77 -1.73 3.84
N ILE A 224 17.99 -1.15 5.02
CA ILE A 224 17.66 -1.78 6.28
C ILE A 224 16.37 -1.22 6.86
N GLU A 225 15.67 -2.04 7.61
CA GLU A 225 14.62 -1.60 8.51
C GLU A 225 15.17 -1.60 9.95
N PRO A 226 14.62 -0.81 10.84
CA PRO A 226 13.40 0.00 10.67
C PRO A 226 13.63 1.43 10.18
N ASP A 227 14.85 1.95 10.18
CA ASP A 227 15.11 3.37 9.95
C ASP A 227 14.86 3.81 8.49
N GLN A 228 14.91 2.86 7.54
CA GLN A 228 14.80 3.10 6.10
C GLN A 228 13.65 2.35 5.43
N TYR A 229 12.62 2.04 6.18
CA TYR A 229 11.44 1.32 5.68
C TYR A 229 10.83 1.96 4.43
N HIS A 230 10.89 3.29 4.32
CA HIS A 230 10.44 4.05 3.15
C HIS A 230 11.31 3.81 1.89
N ILE A 231 12.54 3.32 2.03
CA ILE A 231 13.41 2.93 0.91
C ILE A 231 13.11 1.47 0.53
N GLY A 232 12.96 0.57 1.53
CA GLY A 232 12.61 -0.84 1.32
C GLY A 232 11.25 -1.02 0.63
N MET A 233 10.33 -0.05 0.77
CA MET A 233 9.04 -0.03 0.07
C MET A 233 8.81 1.32 -0.61
N PRO A 234 9.48 1.59 -1.73
CA PRO A 234 9.48 2.90 -2.37
C PRO A 234 8.06 3.32 -2.78
N PRO A 235 7.57 4.49 -2.29
CA PRO A 235 6.28 5.06 -2.66
C PRO A 235 6.34 5.74 -4.04
N VAL A 236 5.25 6.40 -4.42
CA VAL A 236 5.12 7.11 -5.70
C VAL A 236 6.18 8.19 -5.93
N PHE A 237 6.79 8.71 -4.86
CA PHE A 237 7.87 9.72 -4.92
C PHE A 237 9.21 9.20 -5.43
N VAL A 238 9.38 7.89 -5.49
CA VAL A 238 10.62 7.22 -5.91
C VAL A 238 10.43 6.66 -7.30
N ASP A 239 11.43 6.85 -8.16
CA ASP A 239 11.40 6.32 -9.52
C ASP A 239 11.34 4.78 -9.52
N PRO A 240 10.66 4.16 -10.49
CA PRO A 240 10.75 2.72 -10.73
C PRO A 240 12.19 2.26 -10.86
N HIS A 241 12.47 1.00 -10.47
CA HIS A 241 13.80 0.39 -10.56
C HIS A 241 14.89 1.07 -9.72
N SER A 242 14.51 1.73 -8.62
CA SER A 242 15.45 2.44 -7.73
C SER A 242 16.55 1.55 -7.14
N TYR A 243 16.38 0.22 -7.11
CA TYR A 243 17.38 -0.73 -6.61
C TYR A 243 18.38 -1.18 -7.71
N ARG A 244 18.04 -0.95 -8.97
CA ARG A 244 18.84 -1.43 -10.10
C ARG A 244 20.34 -1.13 -10.00
N PRO A 245 20.78 0.11 -9.67
CA PRO A 245 22.22 0.41 -9.57
C PRO A 245 22.97 -0.43 -8.53
N TYR A 246 22.29 -0.74 -7.41
CA TYR A 246 22.86 -1.54 -6.33
C TYR A 246 22.95 -3.02 -6.73
N VAL A 247 21.89 -3.55 -7.37
CA VAL A 247 21.86 -4.93 -7.87
C VAL A 247 22.94 -5.13 -8.94
N GLU A 248 23.08 -4.22 -9.90
CA GLU A 248 24.13 -4.24 -10.93
C GLU A 248 25.55 -4.27 -10.33
N ALA A 249 25.78 -3.51 -9.26
CA ALA A 249 27.08 -3.46 -8.58
C ALA A 249 27.46 -4.79 -7.88
N VAL A 250 26.45 -5.58 -7.47
CA VAL A 250 26.66 -6.82 -6.67
C VAL A 250 26.47 -8.09 -7.51
N ARG A 251 25.68 -8.04 -8.58
CA ARG A 251 25.28 -9.19 -9.41
C ARG A 251 26.41 -10.16 -9.78
N SER A 252 27.58 -9.62 -10.15
CA SER A 252 28.71 -10.45 -10.58
C SER A 252 29.28 -11.37 -9.51
N ALA A 253 29.03 -11.08 -8.23
CA ALA A 253 29.46 -11.93 -7.12
C ALA A 253 28.69 -13.27 -7.05
N ALA A 254 27.48 -13.33 -7.60
CA ALA A 254 26.67 -14.55 -7.66
C ALA A 254 27.24 -15.61 -8.64
N GLY A 255 28.14 -15.21 -9.57
CA GLY A 255 28.65 -16.11 -10.59
C GLY A 255 27.50 -16.70 -11.43
N ASP A 256 27.44 -18.04 -11.50
CA ASP A 256 26.42 -18.77 -12.26
C ASP A 256 25.12 -18.99 -11.49
N LEU A 257 25.03 -18.56 -10.22
CA LEU A 257 23.78 -18.65 -9.45
C LEU A 257 22.72 -17.71 -10.03
N PRO A 258 21.47 -18.18 -10.20
CA PRO A 258 20.36 -17.32 -10.56
C PRO A 258 20.14 -16.21 -9.53
N VAL A 259 19.88 -15.01 -10.02
CA VAL A 259 19.55 -13.85 -9.21
C VAL A 259 18.09 -13.46 -9.40
N LEU A 260 17.35 -13.38 -8.30
CA LEU A 260 16.03 -12.78 -8.19
C LEU A 260 16.19 -11.32 -7.71
N SER A 261 15.39 -10.41 -8.23
CA SER A 261 15.23 -9.08 -7.62
C SER A 261 13.86 -8.47 -7.93
N VAL A 262 13.35 -7.69 -6.99
CA VAL A 262 12.17 -6.83 -7.17
C VAL A 262 12.50 -5.47 -7.78
N LEU A 263 13.78 -5.12 -7.89
CA LEU A 263 14.32 -3.86 -8.44
C LEU A 263 13.69 -2.58 -7.85
N GLY A 264 13.08 -2.69 -6.68
CA GLY A 264 12.33 -1.65 -5.98
C GLY A 264 10.85 -1.60 -6.39
N ARG A 265 10.54 -1.43 -7.67
CA ARG A 265 9.15 -1.36 -8.14
C ARG A 265 9.03 -1.79 -9.60
N LEU A 266 8.32 -2.89 -9.84
CA LEU A 266 7.89 -3.28 -11.17
C LEU A 266 6.60 -2.52 -11.53
N THR A 267 6.51 -1.92 -12.70
CA THR A 267 5.35 -1.16 -13.17
C THR A 267 4.61 -1.83 -14.33
N SER A 268 5.29 -2.65 -15.11
CA SER A 268 4.73 -3.38 -16.26
C SER A 268 5.49 -4.68 -16.53
N ILE A 269 4.93 -5.56 -17.35
CA ILE A 269 5.64 -6.74 -17.85
C ILE A 269 6.84 -6.34 -18.71
N ALA A 270 6.70 -5.30 -19.54
CA ALA A 270 7.79 -4.79 -20.36
C ALA A 270 9.01 -4.33 -19.52
N ASP A 271 8.78 -3.74 -18.35
CA ASP A 271 9.86 -3.39 -17.42
C ASP A 271 10.60 -4.64 -16.89
N GLY A 272 9.83 -5.68 -16.56
CA GLY A 272 10.39 -6.96 -16.12
C GLY A 272 11.23 -7.63 -17.21
N GLU A 273 10.72 -7.67 -18.43
CA GLU A 273 11.41 -8.21 -19.59
C GLU A 273 12.71 -7.46 -19.89
N ALA A 274 12.68 -6.13 -19.82
CA ALA A 274 13.88 -5.31 -20.01
C ALA A 274 14.94 -5.57 -18.93
N ALA A 275 14.52 -5.87 -17.70
CA ALA A 275 15.44 -6.24 -16.63
C ALA A 275 16.11 -7.59 -16.91
N LEU A 276 15.35 -8.60 -17.35
CA LEU A 276 15.90 -9.91 -17.74
C LEU A 276 16.87 -9.80 -18.91
N GLN A 277 16.47 -9.10 -19.96
CA GLN A 277 17.32 -8.91 -21.16
C GLN A 277 18.62 -8.16 -20.88
N SER A 278 18.62 -7.27 -19.90
CA SER A 278 19.84 -6.56 -19.49
C SER A 278 20.80 -7.41 -18.64
N GLY A 279 20.37 -8.59 -18.18
CA GLY A 279 21.18 -9.47 -17.33
C GLY A 279 21.35 -8.98 -15.88
N VAL A 280 20.60 -7.97 -15.45
CA VAL A 280 20.66 -7.49 -14.06
C VAL A 280 20.13 -8.51 -13.07
N CYS A 281 19.17 -9.33 -13.50
CA CYS A 281 18.65 -10.47 -12.77
C CYS A 281 18.18 -11.56 -13.74
N ASP A 282 17.99 -12.77 -13.23
CA ASP A 282 17.52 -13.95 -13.99
C ASP A 282 16.03 -14.21 -13.70
N MET A 283 15.53 -13.68 -12.60
CA MET A 283 14.14 -13.75 -12.17
C MET A 283 13.68 -12.38 -11.66
N VAL A 284 12.47 -11.95 -12.05
CA VAL A 284 11.89 -10.69 -11.59
C VAL A 284 10.82 -10.97 -10.55
N GLY A 285 11.00 -10.38 -9.36
CA GLY A 285 10.01 -10.40 -8.29
C GLY A 285 8.99 -9.28 -8.44
N ALA A 286 7.70 -9.58 -8.18
CA ALA A 286 6.64 -8.59 -8.16
C ALA A 286 5.68 -8.85 -7.00
N ALA A 287 5.57 -7.92 -6.05
CA ALA A 287 4.57 -7.98 -5.00
C ALA A 287 3.40 -7.04 -5.29
N ARG A 288 3.64 -5.73 -5.24
CA ARG A 288 2.57 -4.73 -5.37
C ARG A 288 1.89 -4.73 -6.75
N ALA A 289 2.61 -5.06 -7.82
CA ALA A 289 2.01 -5.21 -9.15
C ALA A 289 1.00 -6.37 -9.18
N LEU A 290 1.33 -7.51 -8.57
CA LEU A 290 0.44 -8.67 -8.46
C LEU A 290 -0.69 -8.49 -7.42
N ILE A 291 -0.56 -7.56 -6.47
CA ILE A 291 -1.66 -7.14 -5.61
C ILE A 291 -2.67 -6.33 -6.41
N ALA A 292 -2.18 -5.40 -7.24
CA ALA A 292 -3.00 -4.57 -8.10
C ALA A 292 -3.70 -5.38 -9.21
N GLU A 293 -2.95 -6.29 -9.84
CA GLU A 293 -3.43 -7.14 -10.93
C GLU A 293 -2.93 -8.58 -10.79
N PRO A 294 -3.75 -9.49 -10.25
CA PRO A 294 -3.35 -10.88 -10.12
C PRO A 294 -3.16 -11.59 -11.48
N GLU A 295 -3.87 -11.17 -12.53
CA GLU A 295 -3.76 -11.73 -13.88
C GLU A 295 -2.66 -11.06 -14.75
N LEU A 296 -1.74 -10.29 -14.13
CA LEU A 296 -0.70 -9.51 -14.80
C LEU A 296 0.04 -10.32 -15.89
N VAL A 297 0.50 -11.52 -15.55
CA VAL A 297 1.29 -12.37 -16.44
C VAL A 297 0.42 -13.06 -17.49
N LYS A 298 -0.76 -13.54 -17.10
CA LYS A 298 -1.72 -14.18 -18.01
C LYS A 298 -2.19 -13.21 -19.09
N ASN A 299 -2.57 -11.99 -18.73
CA ASN A 299 -2.98 -10.96 -19.67
C ASN A 299 -1.87 -10.65 -20.68
N ALA A 300 -0.59 -10.60 -20.23
CA ALA A 300 0.53 -10.40 -21.14
C ALA A 300 0.72 -11.57 -22.12
N LYS A 301 0.66 -12.82 -21.62
CA LYS A 301 0.75 -14.02 -22.48
C LYS A 301 -0.36 -14.08 -23.53
N GLU A 302 -1.53 -13.55 -23.22
CA GLU A 302 -2.70 -13.51 -24.10
C GLU A 302 -2.73 -12.27 -25.02
N GLY A 303 -1.75 -11.36 -24.91
CA GLY A 303 -1.72 -10.09 -25.65
C GLY A 303 -2.74 -9.06 -25.18
N ASN A 304 -3.19 -9.16 -23.94
CA ASN A 304 -4.21 -8.31 -23.30
C ASN A 304 -3.61 -7.40 -22.22
N GLU A 305 -2.36 -6.95 -22.36
CA GLU A 305 -1.68 -6.15 -21.34
C GLU A 305 -2.41 -4.85 -20.97
N ASP A 306 -3.18 -4.30 -21.88
CA ASP A 306 -4.02 -3.11 -21.69
C ASP A 306 -5.13 -3.30 -20.63
N ARG A 307 -5.45 -4.55 -20.27
CA ARG A 307 -6.37 -4.89 -19.15
C ARG A 307 -5.71 -4.78 -17.79
N ASN A 308 -4.39 -4.75 -17.73
CA ASN A 308 -3.67 -4.73 -16.45
C ASN A 308 -3.84 -3.41 -15.70
N ARG A 309 -4.25 -3.51 -14.42
CA ARG A 309 -4.17 -2.39 -13.46
C ARG A 309 -2.71 -2.13 -13.13
N THR A 310 -2.23 -0.93 -13.41
CA THR A 310 -0.87 -0.54 -13.01
C THR A 310 -0.85 -0.19 -11.52
N CYS A 311 0.03 -0.84 -10.74
CA CYS A 311 0.24 -0.44 -9.35
C CYS A 311 0.71 1.00 -9.25
N ILE A 312 -0.04 1.85 -8.56
CA ILE A 312 0.22 3.29 -8.42
C ILE A 312 1.19 3.66 -7.28
N ALA A 313 1.78 2.67 -6.63
CA ALA A 313 2.72 2.84 -5.52
C ALA A 313 2.22 3.74 -4.36
N CYS A 314 0.92 3.70 -4.09
CA CYS A 314 0.31 4.43 -2.96
C CYS A 314 0.59 3.78 -1.60
N ASN A 315 1.18 2.60 -1.57
CA ASN A 315 1.50 1.80 -0.38
C ASN A 315 0.34 1.55 0.59
N TRP A 316 -0.91 1.75 0.15
CA TRP A 316 -2.07 1.44 0.99
C TRP A 316 -2.14 -0.03 1.39
N CYS A 317 -1.69 -0.95 0.52
CA CYS A 317 -1.60 -2.37 0.84
C CYS A 317 -0.70 -2.69 2.05
N MET A 318 0.29 -1.84 2.34
CA MET A 318 1.10 -1.94 3.55
C MET A 318 0.43 -1.26 4.73
N ALA A 319 -0.05 -0.02 4.56
CA ALA A 319 -0.73 0.70 5.62
C ALA A 319 -1.95 -0.08 6.16
N SER A 320 -2.74 -0.72 5.29
CA SER A 320 -3.91 -1.50 5.67
C SER A 320 -3.58 -2.76 6.47
N LEU A 321 -2.41 -3.37 6.28
CA LEU A 321 -1.95 -4.46 7.15
C LEU A 321 -1.86 -4.03 8.61
N TYR A 322 -1.43 -2.79 8.84
CA TYR A 322 -1.27 -2.25 10.19
C TYR A 322 -2.59 -1.78 10.81
N PHE A 323 -3.51 -1.25 10.01
CA PHE A 323 -4.77 -0.68 10.52
C PHE A 323 -5.94 -1.65 10.43
N ASP A 324 -6.00 -2.45 9.37
CA ASP A 324 -7.17 -3.28 9.07
C ASP A 324 -6.86 -4.79 9.24
N GLY A 325 -5.60 -5.16 9.48
CA GLY A 325 -5.16 -6.55 9.58
C GLY A 325 -5.26 -7.35 8.26
N ALA A 326 -5.50 -6.67 7.14
CA ALA A 326 -5.66 -7.26 5.81
C ALA A 326 -4.93 -6.44 4.76
N GLN A 327 -4.46 -7.10 3.69
CA GLN A 327 -3.71 -6.46 2.61
C GLN A 327 -4.66 -5.90 1.54
N ASN A 328 -5.26 -4.75 1.80
CA ASN A 328 -6.19 -4.10 0.89
C ASN A 328 -5.46 -3.31 -0.20
N CYS A 329 -5.98 -3.32 -1.42
CA CYS A 329 -5.48 -2.50 -2.51
C CYS A 329 -6.46 -1.37 -2.87
N THR A 330 -5.93 -0.17 -3.08
CA THR A 330 -6.73 1.01 -3.45
C THR A 330 -7.45 0.85 -4.79
N ILE A 331 -6.80 0.18 -5.76
CA ILE A 331 -7.31 0.04 -7.12
C ILE A 331 -7.82 -1.36 -7.45
N ASN A 332 -7.62 -2.34 -6.56
CA ASN A 332 -8.14 -3.70 -6.66
C ASN A 332 -8.91 -4.07 -5.38
N PRO A 333 -10.19 -3.78 -5.29
CA PRO A 333 -11.00 -4.08 -4.11
C PRO A 333 -11.12 -5.57 -3.78
N ALA A 334 -10.87 -6.45 -4.75
CA ALA A 334 -10.88 -7.91 -4.55
C ALA A 334 -9.68 -8.41 -3.75
N SER A 335 -8.60 -7.62 -3.61
CA SER A 335 -7.43 -8.01 -2.84
C SER A 335 -7.80 -8.40 -1.41
N TRP A 336 -7.37 -9.59 -0.98
CA TRP A 336 -7.71 -10.25 0.28
C TRP A 336 -9.18 -10.74 0.39
N ARG A 337 -9.93 -10.71 -0.73
CA ARG A 337 -11.33 -11.15 -0.84
C ARG A 337 -11.55 -12.05 -2.06
N GLU A 338 -10.47 -12.61 -2.61
CA GLU A 338 -10.49 -13.33 -3.89
C GLU A 338 -11.45 -14.53 -3.88
N GLY A 339 -11.69 -15.15 -2.72
CA GLY A 339 -12.68 -16.23 -2.61
C GLY A 339 -14.12 -15.80 -2.92
N HIS A 340 -14.43 -14.50 -2.75
CA HIS A 340 -15.76 -13.93 -3.00
C HIS A 340 -15.78 -12.94 -4.16
N TRP A 341 -14.66 -12.24 -4.41
CA TRP A 341 -14.57 -11.14 -5.37
C TRP A 341 -13.50 -11.35 -6.44
N GLY A 342 -12.84 -12.50 -6.45
CA GLY A 342 -11.85 -12.86 -7.48
C GLY A 342 -12.43 -12.91 -8.89
N VAL A 343 -11.56 -13.07 -9.87
CA VAL A 343 -11.94 -13.01 -11.29
C VAL A 343 -13.02 -14.03 -11.64
N GLU A 344 -12.91 -15.25 -11.13
CA GLU A 344 -13.85 -16.35 -11.40
C GLU A 344 -15.21 -16.18 -10.69
N THR A 345 -15.36 -15.20 -9.80
CA THR A 345 -16.60 -14.96 -9.05
C THR A 345 -17.56 -13.99 -9.74
N PHE A 346 -17.20 -13.45 -10.90
CA PHE A 346 -18.07 -12.59 -11.70
C PHE A 346 -19.10 -13.42 -12.47
N THR A 347 -20.16 -13.84 -11.79
CA THR A 347 -21.32 -14.48 -12.39
C THR A 347 -22.33 -13.44 -12.87
N PRO A 348 -23.11 -13.72 -13.94
CA PRO A 348 -24.23 -12.86 -14.31
C PRO A 348 -25.18 -12.64 -13.13
N ALA A 349 -25.71 -11.44 -12.99
CA ALA A 349 -26.71 -11.12 -11.98
C ALA A 349 -27.98 -11.96 -12.18
N THR A 350 -28.67 -12.30 -11.07
CA THR A 350 -29.94 -13.03 -11.11
C THR A 350 -30.96 -12.31 -11.99
N ASN A 351 -31.06 -10.98 -11.86
CA ASN A 351 -31.89 -10.15 -12.71
C ASN A 351 -31.03 -9.08 -13.39
N LYS A 352 -31.04 -9.09 -14.74
CA LYS A 352 -30.42 -8.01 -15.48
C LYS A 352 -31.15 -6.69 -15.20
N ALA A 353 -30.42 -5.67 -14.77
CA ALA A 353 -30.93 -4.37 -14.40
C ALA A 353 -30.44 -3.25 -15.35
N LYS A 354 -31.25 -2.22 -15.50
CA LYS A 354 -30.83 -0.93 -16.02
C LYS A 354 -30.24 -0.13 -14.85
N LEU A 355 -28.91 -0.04 -14.81
CA LEU A 355 -28.16 0.64 -13.76
C LEU A 355 -27.72 2.03 -14.21
N ILE A 356 -28.13 3.06 -13.47
CA ILE A 356 -27.59 4.41 -13.61
C ILE A 356 -26.55 4.67 -12.51
N VAL A 357 -25.34 5.02 -12.92
CA VAL A 357 -24.25 5.45 -12.01
C VAL A 357 -24.04 6.95 -12.19
N ILE A 358 -24.01 7.71 -11.10
CA ILE A 358 -23.90 9.16 -11.10
C ILE A 358 -22.61 9.58 -10.41
N GLY A 359 -21.66 10.08 -11.20
CA GLY A 359 -20.31 10.47 -10.78
C GLY A 359 -19.24 9.53 -11.30
N GLY A 360 -18.27 10.09 -12.02
CA GLY A 360 -17.14 9.39 -12.65
C GLY A 360 -15.87 9.36 -11.77
N GLY A 361 -16.02 9.41 -10.44
CA GLY A 361 -14.93 9.18 -9.48
C GLY A 361 -14.68 7.69 -9.22
N PRO A 362 -13.69 7.31 -8.37
CA PRO A 362 -13.31 5.92 -8.13
C PRO A 362 -14.47 4.99 -7.75
N ALA A 363 -15.40 5.45 -6.92
CA ALA A 363 -16.57 4.66 -6.53
C ALA A 363 -17.49 4.37 -7.72
N GLY A 364 -17.82 5.40 -8.51
CA GLY A 364 -18.70 5.24 -9.67
C GLY A 364 -18.05 4.47 -10.82
N LEU A 365 -16.76 4.69 -11.08
CA LEU A 365 -16.00 3.96 -12.10
C LEU A 365 -15.96 2.46 -11.79
N GLU A 366 -15.66 2.10 -10.53
CA GLU A 366 -15.64 0.70 -10.10
C GLU A 366 -17.05 0.09 -10.09
N ALA A 367 -18.06 0.84 -9.64
CA ALA A 367 -19.44 0.38 -9.68
C ALA A 367 -19.93 0.12 -11.11
N ALA A 368 -19.62 1.00 -12.06
CA ALA A 368 -19.98 0.84 -13.46
C ALA A 368 -19.27 -0.41 -14.06
N ARG A 369 -17.99 -0.61 -13.73
CA ARG A 369 -17.23 -1.78 -14.17
C ARG A 369 -17.85 -3.09 -13.66
N VAL A 370 -18.10 -3.18 -12.36
CA VAL A 370 -18.67 -4.39 -11.74
C VAL A 370 -20.09 -4.64 -12.25
N GLY A 371 -20.91 -3.61 -12.34
CA GLY A 371 -22.25 -3.72 -12.91
C GLY A 371 -22.25 -4.28 -14.35
N ALA A 372 -21.34 -3.77 -15.20
CA ALA A 372 -21.20 -4.26 -16.58
C ALA A 372 -20.66 -5.70 -16.64
N LEU A 373 -19.70 -6.07 -15.80
CA LEU A 373 -19.19 -7.45 -15.69
C LEU A 373 -20.27 -8.44 -15.28
N ARG A 374 -21.26 -8.00 -14.49
CA ARG A 374 -22.42 -8.80 -14.09
C ARG A 374 -23.56 -8.80 -15.10
N GLY A 375 -23.38 -8.13 -16.25
CA GLY A 375 -24.32 -8.15 -17.37
C GLY A 375 -25.43 -7.11 -17.31
N HIS A 376 -25.35 -6.12 -16.40
CA HIS A 376 -26.29 -5.01 -16.35
C HIS A 376 -26.14 -4.06 -17.55
N ASP A 377 -27.19 -3.33 -17.89
CA ASP A 377 -27.17 -2.21 -18.83
C ASP A 377 -26.77 -0.94 -18.07
N VAL A 378 -25.50 -0.52 -18.20
CA VAL A 378 -24.92 0.53 -17.36
C VAL A 378 -24.77 1.83 -18.12
N THR A 379 -25.34 2.91 -17.55
CA THR A 379 -25.08 4.29 -17.98
C THR A 379 -24.42 5.06 -16.84
N LEU A 380 -23.25 5.65 -17.11
CA LEU A 380 -22.52 6.51 -16.18
C LEU A 380 -22.64 7.97 -16.61
N TYR A 381 -23.11 8.82 -15.71
CA TYR A 381 -23.15 10.28 -15.88
C TYR A 381 -22.04 10.94 -15.07
N GLU A 382 -21.31 11.86 -15.69
CA GLU A 382 -20.30 12.71 -15.07
C GLU A 382 -20.53 14.18 -15.44
N ALA A 383 -20.58 15.04 -14.45
CA ALA A 383 -20.83 16.46 -14.63
C ALA A 383 -19.67 17.20 -15.30
N ARG A 384 -18.45 16.72 -15.16
CA ARG A 384 -17.24 17.25 -15.82
C ARG A 384 -17.09 16.64 -17.22
N ASP A 385 -16.23 17.24 -18.01
CA ASP A 385 -15.86 16.77 -19.35
C ASP A 385 -14.86 15.60 -19.36
N HIS A 386 -14.47 15.11 -18.19
CA HIS A 386 -13.51 14.03 -17.97
C HIS A 386 -13.85 13.18 -16.74
N LEU A 387 -13.39 11.94 -16.74
CA LEU A 387 -13.48 11.01 -15.60
C LEU A 387 -12.38 11.24 -14.56
N GLY A 388 -12.52 10.63 -13.39
CA GLY A 388 -11.53 10.59 -12.33
C GLY A 388 -11.98 11.23 -11.01
N GLY A 389 -12.97 12.15 -11.03
CA GLY A 389 -13.46 12.79 -9.80
C GLY A 389 -12.33 13.44 -8.98
N ALA A 390 -12.25 13.14 -7.68
CA ALA A 390 -11.20 13.67 -6.81
C ALA A 390 -9.77 13.21 -7.17
N LEU A 391 -9.61 12.13 -7.94
CA LEU A 391 -8.29 11.71 -8.40
C LEU A 391 -7.64 12.73 -9.32
N THR A 392 -8.42 13.49 -10.07
CA THR A 392 -7.90 14.56 -10.93
C THR A 392 -7.28 15.70 -10.13
N LEU A 393 -7.74 15.93 -8.90
CA LEU A 393 -7.09 16.85 -7.96
C LEU A 393 -5.75 16.26 -7.47
N TRP A 394 -5.79 15.03 -6.96
CA TRP A 394 -4.61 14.42 -6.35
C TRP A 394 -3.50 14.13 -7.35
N SER A 395 -3.82 13.78 -8.60
CA SER A 395 -2.83 13.56 -9.64
C SER A 395 -2.08 14.85 -10.07
N ARG A 396 -2.63 16.02 -9.76
CA ARG A 396 -1.99 17.33 -9.99
C ARG A 396 -1.06 17.76 -8.85
N LEU A 397 -1.11 17.10 -7.71
CA LEU A 397 -0.14 17.32 -6.65
C LEU A 397 1.26 16.86 -7.09
N PRO A 398 2.33 17.50 -6.61
CA PRO A 398 3.70 17.15 -6.98
C PRO A 398 3.98 15.64 -6.83
N SER A 399 4.63 15.05 -7.82
CA SER A 399 5.00 13.63 -7.92
C SER A 399 3.85 12.61 -7.97
N ARG A 400 2.59 13.05 -8.13
CA ARG A 400 1.42 12.14 -8.15
C ARG A 400 0.74 11.97 -9.51
N ALA A 401 1.32 12.51 -10.58
CA ALA A 401 0.77 12.35 -11.94
C ALA A 401 0.55 10.87 -12.33
N PHE A 402 1.34 9.97 -11.72
CA PHE A 402 1.21 8.52 -11.94
C PHE A 402 -0.16 7.94 -11.53
N TYR A 403 -0.92 8.62 -10.67
CA TYR A 403 -2.28 8.22 -10.29
C TYR A 403 -3.27 8.24 -11.47
N ASN A 404 -2.99 9.03 -12.53
CA ASN A 404 -3.79 9.03 -13.75
C ASN A 404 -3.83 7.65 -14.44
N LYS A 405 -2.84 6.78 -14.22
CA LYS A 405 -2.85 5.41 -14.74
C LYS A 405 -4.09 4.62 -14.33
N SER A 406 -4.64 4.90 -13.15
CA SER A 406 -5.88 4.27 -12.71
C SER A 406 -7.09 4.78 -13.50
N ILE A 407 -7.16 6.09 -13.77
CA ILE A 407 -8.25 6.69 -14.55
C ILE A 407 -8.20 6.15 -15.99
N GLU A 408 -7.03 6.17 -16.62
CA GLU A 408 -6.78 5.63 -17.95
C GLU A 408 -7.19 4.14 -18.06
N TRP A 409 -6.93 3.36 -17.01
CA TRP A 409 -7.32 1.96 -16.94
C TRP A 409 -8.85 1.80 -16.88
N TRP A 410 -9.56 2.52 -15.99
CA TRP A 410 -11.02 2.47 -15.93
C TRP A 410 -11.67 2.93 -17.22
N GLU A 411 -11.16 3.97 -17.86
CA GLU A 411 -11.69 4.44 -19.17
C GLU A 411 -11.63 3.34 -20.24
N ARG A 412 -10.48 2.64 -20.34
CA ARG A 412 -10.32 1.51 -21.26
C ARG A 412 -11.28 0.36 -20.93
N GLU A 413 -11.37 0.00 -19.65
CA GLU A 413 -12.22 -1.10 -19.20
C GLU A 413 -13.71 -0.81 -19.41
N LEU A 414 -14.19 0.37 -19.04
CA LEU A 414 -15.59 0.74 -19.23
C LEU A 414 -15.96 0.76 -20.70
N LYS A 415 -15.07 1.25 -21.56
CA LYS A 415 -15.26 1.21 -23.03
C LYS A 415 -15.31 -0.23 -23.53
N ARG A 416 -14.40 -1.09 -23.10
CA ARG A 416 -14.35 -2.52 -23.44
C ARG A 416 -15.64 -3.25 -23.03
N LEU A 417 -16.18 -2.91 -21.87
CA LEU A 417 -17.41 -3.48 -21.32
C LEU A 417 -18.70 -2.88 -21.91
N GLY A 418 -18.60 -1.89 -22.78
CA GLY A 418 -19.75 -1.27 -23.43
C GLY A 418 -20.58 -0.36 -22.52
N VAL A 419 -19.99 0.18 -21.45
CA VAL A 419 -20.67 1.15 -20.58
C VAL A 419 -20.96 2.44 -21.34
N ALA A 420 -22.20 2.92 -21.26
CA ALA A 420 -22.59 4.21 -21.84
C ALA A 420 -22.13 5.36 -20.94
N ILE A 421 -21.09 6.11 -21.34
CA ILE A 421 -20.53 7.23 -20.58
C ILE A 421 -21.09 8.56 -21.12
N ARG A 422 -21.58 9.43 -20.23
CA ARG A 422 -22.13 10.76 -20.50
C ARG A 422 -21.33 11.81 -19.74
N LEU A 423 -20.32 12.38 -20.37
CA LEU A 423 -19.50 13.46 -19.82
C LEU A 423 -20.15 14.83 -20.04
N GLY A 424 -19.78 15.82 -19.21
CA GLY A 424 -20.33 17.17 -19.27
C GLY A 424 -21.81 17.27 -18.94
N HIS A 425 -22.37 16.22 -18.32
CA HIS A 425 -23.80 16.12 -18.05
C HIS A 425 -24.09 15.98 -16.55
N ARG A 426 -24.49 17.08 -15.93
CA ARG A 426 -25.02 17.07 -14.55
C ARG A 426 -26.48 16.60 -14.61
N VAL A 427 -26.68 15.30 -14.48
CA VAL A 427 -28.02 14.68 -14.52
C VAL A 427 -28.87 15.11 -13.31
N THR A 428 -30.16 15.34 -13.53
CA THR A 428 -31.15 15.69 -12.52
C THR A 428 -31.95 14.48 -12.07
N SER A 429 -32.61 14.56 -10.89
CA SER A 429 -33.50 13.53 -10.40
C SER A 429 -34.68 13.26 -11.37
N ASP A 430 -35.22 14.28 -12.02
CA ASP A 430 -36.30 14.13 -13.00
C ASP A 430 -35.85 13.35 -14.24
N GLU A 431 -34.64 13.62 -14.77
CA GLU A 431 -34.07 12.87 -15.89
C GLU A 431 -33.83 11.39 -15.52
N ILE A 432 -33.35 11.13 -14.29
CA ILE A 432 -33.13 9.77 -13.78
C ILE A 432 -34.48 9.03 -13.70
N LEU A 433 -35.51 9.62 -13.10
CA LEU A 433 -36.82 9.02 -12.95
C LEU A 433 -37.50 8.80 -14.33
N ALA A 434 -37.35 9.76 -15.27
CA ALA A 434 -37.85 9.62 -16.63
C ALA A 434 -37.17 8.44 -17.38
N ALA A 435 -35.90 8.15 -17.07
CA ALA A 435 -35.17 7.02 -17.63
C ALA A 435 -35.63 5.66 -17.08
N ARG A 436 -36.41 5.61 -15.98
CA ARG A 436 -36.93 4.40 -15.33
C ARG A 436 -35.84 3.35 -15.07
N PRO A 437 -34.81 3.65 -14.27
CA PRO A 437 -33.80 2.67 -13.91
C PRO A 437 -34.35 1.66 -12.91
N ASP A 438 -33.79 0.44 -12.93
CA ASP A 438 -34.02 -0.57 -11.89
C ASP A 438 -33.17 -0.30 -10.64
N ALA A 439 -31.98 0.28 -10.86
CA ALA A 439 -31.05 0.65 -9.79
C ALA A 439 -30.33 1.97 -10.09
N VAL A 440 -30.06 2.73 -9.03
CA VAL A 440 -29.26 3.96 -9.07
C VAL A 440 -28.12 3.90 -8.07
N MET A 441 -26.92 4.26 -8.54
CA MET A 441 -25.72 4.37 -7.70
C MET A 441 -25.29 5.84 -7.66
N VAL A 442 -25.48 6.51 -6.52
CA VAL A 442 -25.04 7.89 -6.29
C VAL A 442 -23.59 7.87 -5.81
N ALA A 443 -22.67 8.31 -6.66
CA ALA A 443 -21.22 8.34 -6.43
C ALA A 443 -20.66 9.76 -6.68
N THR A 444 -21.43 10.79 -6.32
CA THR A 444 -21.18 12.20 -6.61
C THR A 444 -20.05 12.82 -5.81
N GLY A 445 -19.46 12.06 -4.87
CA GLY A 445 -18.26 12.44 -4.15
C GLY A 445 -18.49 13.48 -3.05
N ALA A 446 -17.44 14.24 -2.74
CA ALA A 446 -17.43 15.31 -1.74
C ALA A 446 -16.64 16.51 -2.25
N VAL A 447 -16.88 17.67 -1.67
CA VAL A 447 -16.17 18.93 -1.90
C VAL A 447 -15.56 19.45 -0.60
N TYR A 448 -14.50 20.25 -0.66
CA TYR A 448 -13.98 20.90 0.53
C TYR A 448 -15.00 21.93 1.07
N SER A 449 -15.08 22.04 2.40
CA SER A 449 -16.01 22.94 3.05
C SER A 449 -15.62 24.38 2.83
N ALA A 450 -16.41 25.12 2.04
CA ALA A 450 -16.21 26.55 1.85
C ALA A 450 -16.40 27.35 3.16
N GLU A 451 -17.14 26.79 4.13
CA GLU A 451 -17.31 27.39 5.45
C GLU A 451 -16.16 27.05 6.43
N GLY A 452 -15.14 26.31 5.98
CA GLY A 452 -13.99 25.95 6.81
C GLY A 452 -14.26 24.91 7.90
N ARG A 453 -15.38 24.18 7.83
CA ARG A 453 -15.67 23.06 8.75
C ARG A 453 -14.63 21.95 8.62
N SER A 454 -14.29 21.33 9.73
CA SER A 454 -13.29 20.25 9.76
C SER A 454 -13.60 19.23 10.86
N ASN A 455 -12.85 18.11 10.85
CA ASN A 455 -12.91 17.11 11.92
C ASN A 455 -12.46 17.66 13.29
N HIS A 456 -11.66 18.73 13.31
CA HIS A 456 -11.22 19.38 14.55
C HIS A 456 -12.27 20.36 15.06
N ARG A 457 -12.95 21.07 14.15
CA ARG A 457 -13.98 22.05 14.47
C ARG A 457 -15.11 22.00 13.43
N ASP A 458 -16.24 21.42 13.80
CA ASP A 458 -17.44 21.40 12.97
C ASP A 458 -18.30 22.66 13.20
N ALA A 459 -17.72 23.81 12.86
CA ALA A 459 -18.40 25.11 12.91
C ALA A 459 -17.91 25.98 11.77
N GLU A 460 -18.72 26.93 11.36
CA GLU A 460 -18.39 27.95 10.38
C GLU A 460 -17.20 28.79 10.87
N LEU A 461 -16.23 29.01 9.99
CA LEU A 461 -15.03 29.79 10.28
C LEU A 461 -15.30 31.28 10.04
N ALA A 462 -15.07 32.10 11.03
CA ALA A 462 -15.19 33.56 10.88
C ALA A 462 -14.29 34.08 9.75
N GLY A 463 -14.85 34.78 8.78
CA GLY A 463 -14.14 35.33 7.62
C GLY A 463 -13.85 34.28 6.51
N HIS A 464 -14.53 33.14 6.50
CA HIS A 464 -14.40 32.14 5.43
C HIS A 464 -14.78 32.69 4.03
N ASP A 465 -15.62 33.73 3.97
CA ASP A 465 -16.07 34.42 2.76
C ASP A 465 -15.12 35.52 2.29
N SER A 466 -13.98 35.71 2.96
CA SER A 466 -12.94 36.67 2.58
C SER A 466 -12.40 36.39 1.17
N PRO A 467 -12.12 37.43 0.36
CA PRO A 467 -11.49 37.29 -0.95
C PRO A 467 -10.07 36.68 -0.89
N LEU A 468 -9.48 36.58 0.29
CA LEU A 468 -8.20 35.86 0.51
C LEU A 468 -8.35 34.33 0.49
N VAL A 469 -9.57 33.83 0.64
CA VAL A 469 -9.82 32.38 0.81
C VAL A 469 -9.87 31.68 -0.54
N HIS A 470 -9.15 30.56 -0.61
CA HIS A 470 -9.16 29.63 -1.73
C HIS A 470 -9.47 28.22 -1.25
N MET A 471 -10.18 27.45 -2.07
CA MET A 471 -10.35 26.02 -1.87
C MET A 471 -9.24 25.24 -2.59
N PRO A 472 -8.93 24.02 -2.18
CA PRO A 472 -8.02 23.13 -2.92
C PRO A 472 -8.37 23.01 -4.41
N GLU A 473 -9.66 23.00 -4.76
CA GLU A 473 -10.15 22.94 -6.13
C GLU A 473 -9.72 24.17 -6.93
N ASP A 474 -9.74 25.37 -6.35
CA ASP A 474 -9.33 26.62 -7.02
C ASP A 474 -7.85 26.57 -7.41
N ILE A 475 -7.02 26.01 -6.54
CA ILE A 475 -5.58 25.83 -6.80
C ILE A 475 -5.34 24.74 -7.83
N LEU A 476 -5.94 23.56 -7.64
CA LEU A 476 -5.57 22.37 -8.39
C LEU A 476 -6.32 22.23 -9.72
N LEU A 477 -7.55 22.72 -9.82
CA LEU A 477 -8.37 22.70 -11.05
C LEU A 477 -8.51 24.07 -11.67
N GLY A 478 -8.81 25.08 -10.86
CA GLY A 478 -9.04 26.47 -11.32
C GLY A 478 -7.78 27.22 -11.72
N GLY A 479 -6.60 26.71 -11.36
CA GLY A 479 -5.31 27.34 -11.72
C GLY A 479 -4.96 28.57 -10.91
N ALA A 480 -5.64 28.84 -9.79
CA ALA A 480 -5.25 29.93 -8.88
C ALA A 480 -3.83 29.70 -8.35
N ARG A 481 -3.00 30.74 -8.36
CA ARG A 481 -1.59 30.70 -7.95
C ARG A 481 -1.28 31.92 -7.05
N PRO A 482 -1.82 31.92 -5.82
CA PRO A 482 -1.55 33.02 -4.88
C PRO A 482 -0.04 33.12 -4.61
N LYS A 483 0.42 34.36 -4.50
CA LYS A 483 1.81 34.75 -4.23
C LYS A 483 1.89 35.43 -2.87
N GLY A 484 3.10 35.77 -2.43
CA GLY A 484 3.33 36.40 -1.13
C GLY A 484 3.19 35.38 0.01
N LYS A 485 2.62 35.83 1.14
CA LYS A 485 2.43 34.97 2.32
C LYS A 485 1.12 34.21 2.22
N VAL A 486 1.21 32.88 2.09
CA VAL A 486 0.09 31.97 1.96
C VAL A 486 -0.02 31.07 3.20
N ILE A 487 -1.18 31.08 3.81
CA ILE A 487 -1.49 30.20 4.95
C ILE A 487 -2.35 29.03 4.46
N ILE A 488 -1.93 27.82 4.73
CA ILE A 488 -2.70 26.60 4.43
C ILE A 488 -3.21 26.01 5.74
N ILE A 489 -4.52 25.91 5.87
CA ILE A 489 -5.16 25.25 7.00
C ILE A 489 -5.38 23.78 6.64
N ASP A 490 -4.60 22.91 7.24
CA ASP A 490 -4.68 21.46 7.02
C ASP A 490 -5.44 20.80 8.19
N GLY A 491 -6.73 20.56 7.97
CA GLY A 491 -7.62 19.95 8.96
C GLY A 491 -7.77 18.44 8.81
N ASP A 492 -7.38 17.84 7.69
CA ASP A 492 -7.57 16.40 7.42
C ASP A 492 -6.29 15.54 7.56
N GLY A 493 -5.12 16.18 7.54
CA GLY A 493 -3.83 15.49 7.69
C GLY A 493 -3.50 14.50 6.59
N LEU A 494 -4.09 14.71 5.41
CA LEU A 494 -3.83 13.89 4.24
C LEU A 494 -2.81 14.59 3.31
N HIS A 495 -2.82 14.24 2.03
CA HIS A 495 -1.82 14.73 1.09
C HIS A 495 -2.13 16.13 0.51
N THR A 496 -3.37 16.60 0.64
CA THR A 496 -3.82 17.80 -0.10
C THR A 496 -3.16 19.08 0.42
N GLY A 497 -3.21 19.32 1.73
CA GLY A 497 -2.62 20.52 2.34
C GLY A 497 -1.12 20.62 2.08
N THR A 498 -0.38 19.58 2.40
CA THR A 498 1.08 19.53 2.20
C THR A 498 1.49 19.53 0.71
N GLY A 499 0.71 18.93 -0.16
CA GLY A 499 0.98 18.94 -1.60
C GLY A 499 0.74 20.30 -2.25
N ILE A 500 -0.30 21.03 -1.81
CA ILE A 500 -0.51 22.43 -2.23
C ILE A 500 0.61 23.32 -1.67
N ALA A 501 1.05 23.08 -0.43
CA ALA A 501 2.18 23.80 0.15
C ALA A 501 3.44 23.63 -0.70
N GLU A 502 3.76 22.40 -1.11
CA GLU A 502 4.88 22.12 -1.99
C GLU A 502 4.74 22.84 -3.33
N LEU A 503 3.55 22.77 -3.95
CA LEU A 503 3.28 23.40 -5.25
C LEU A 503 3.50 24.92 -5.19
N LEU A 504 2.87 25.61 -4.23
CA LEU A 504 2.94 27.06 -4.14
C LEU A 504 4.31 27.58 -3.69
N ALA A 505 4.99 26.87 -2.78
CA ALA A 505 6.33 27.21 -2.36
C ALA A 505 7.36 27.04 -3.50
N ALA A 506 7.23 25.98 -4.31
CA ALA A 506 8.06 25.78 -5.50
C ALA A 506 7.87 26.91 -6.54
N GLU A 507 6.71 27.55 -6.56
CA GLU A 507 6.41 28.71 -7.40
C GLU A 507 6.75 30.08 -6.74
N GLY A 508 7.40 30.06 -5.56
CA GLY A 508 7.96 31.20 -4.88
C GLY A 508 7.05 31.89 -3.85
N ALA A 509 5.95 31.27 -3.43
CA ALA A 509 5.15 31.74 -2.31
C ALA A 509 5.85 31.45 -0.95
N GLN A 510 5.63 32.32 0.05
CA GLN A 510 6.02 32.09 1.44
C GLN A 510 4.88 31.31 2.13
N VAL A 511 5.04 30.00 2.28
CA VAL A 511 3.96 29.14 2.75
C VAL A 511 4.13 28.74 4.21
N GLU A 512 3.04 28.82 4.97
CA GLU A 512 2.93 28.25 6.31
C GLU A 512 1.74 27.27 6.34
N VAL A 513 1.99 26.02 6.79
CA VAL A 513 0.95 25.00 7.02
C VAL A 513 0.61 24.97 8.50
N ILE A 514 -0.65 25.22 8.81
CA ILE A 514 -1.22 25.16 10.16
C ILE A 514 -2.04 23.89 10.28
N SER A 515 -1.77 23.07 11.29
CA SER A 515 -2.46 21.80 11.51
C SER A 515 -2.74 21.56 12.99
N PRO A 516 -3.93 21.07 13.37
CA PRO A 516 -4.25 20.73 14.76
C PRO A 516 -3.52 19.47 15.25
N MET A 517 -2.88 18.74 14.34
CA MET A 517 -2.15 17.51 14.65
C MET A 517 -0.70 17.80 15.08
N LEU A 518 -0.06 16.83 15.71
CA LEU A 518 1.37 16.87 16.07
C LEU A 518 2.31 17.00 14.85
N ALA A 519 1.84 16.56 13.69
CA ALA A 519 2.50 16.69 12.41
C ALA A 519 1.44 16.93 11.32
N PRO A 520 1.77 17.62 10.21
CA PRO A 520 0.81 17.93 9.14
C PRO A 520 0.38 16.71 8.30
N LEU A 521 0.80 15.53 8.71
CA LEU A 521 0.48 14.26 8.06
C LEU A 521 0.06 13.25 9.12
N SER A 522 -1.10 12.64 8.91
CA SER A 522 -1.66 11.65 9.83
C SER A 522 -0.83 10.36 9.89
N LEU A 523 -1.05 9.56 10.92
CA LEU A 523 -0.43 8.25 11.07
C LEU A 523 -0.72 7.34 9.85
N ARG A 524 -1.87 7.48 9.21
CA ARG A 524 -2.22 6.73 7.98
C ARG A 524 -1.29 7.06 6.82
N VAL A 525 -0.97 8.35 6.61
CA VAL A 525 -0.01 8.78 5.60
C VAL A 525 1.41 8.35 5.98
N THR A 526 1.75 8.39 7.25
CA THR A 526 3.05 7.88 7.72
C THR A 526 3.22 6.39 7.40
N ALA A 527 2.18 5.59 7.58
CA ALA A 527 2.20 4.16 7.26
C ALA A 527 2.30 3.85 5.75
N THR A 528 1.95 4.78 4.86
CA THR A 528 2.20 4.63 3.41
C THR A 528 3.65 4.94 3.00
N GLN A 529 4.50 5.33 3.93
CA GLN A 529 5.91 5.70 3.72
C GLN A 529 6.12 6.99 2.91
N ASP A 530 5.10 7.81 2.75
CA ASP A 530 5.17 9.08 2.01
C ASP A 530 5.81 10.20 2.85
N THR A 531 5.60 10.18 4.16
CA THR A 531 5.97 11.26 5.10
C THR A 531 7.42 11.72 4.98
N PRO A 532 8.45 10.84 4.94
CA PRO A 532 9.84 11.29 4.84
C PRO A 532 10.11 12.11 3.58
N TYR A 533 9.53 11.72 2.46
CA TYR A 533 9.69 12.40 1.18
C TYR A 533 8.99 13.74 1.17
N ILE A 534 7.74 13.82 1.63
CA ILE A 534 6.95 15.04 1.69
C ILE A 534 7.63 16.05 2.61
N LEU A 535 7.96 15.68 3.85
CA LEU A 535 8.58 16.58 4.82
C LEU A 535 9.95 17.08 4.36
N LYS A 536 10.76 16.21 3.73
CA LYS A 536 12.04 16.62 3.16
C LYS A 536 11.85 17.74 2.13
N ARG A 537 10.91 17.57 1.19
CA ARG A 537 10.69 18.50 0.07
C ARG A 537 10.12 19.83 0.53
N ILE A 538 9.06 19.82 1.35
CA ILE A 538 8.46 21.07 1.84
C ILE A 538 9.42 21.86 2.74
N LYS A 539 10.24 21.17 3.56
CA LYS A 539 11.29 21.84 4.36
C LYS A 539 12.40 22.43 3.49
N GLN A 540 12.82 21.74 2.42
CA GLN A 540 13.80 22.27 1.47
C GLN A 540 13.30 23.52 0.72
N LEU A 541 11.99 23.63 0.52
CA LEU A 541 11.33 24.79 -0.06
C LEU A 541 11.05 25.92 0.96
N GLY A 542 11.46 25.76 2.21
CA GLY A 542 11.28 26.77 3.26
C GLY A 542 9.85 26.87 3.79
N VAL A 543 9.00 25.87 3.56
CA VAL A 543 7.64 25.85 4.12
C VAL A 543 7.71 25.78 5.64
N LYS A 544 7.09 26.74 6.31
CA LYS A 544 6.90 26.72 7.75
C LYS A 544 5.77 25.75 8.13
N ILE A 545 5.96 24.97 9.17
CA ILE A 545 4.97 24.06 9.72
C ILE A 545 4.64 24.48 11.14
N SER A 546 3.37 24.75 11.42
CA SER A 546 2.85 25.08 12.74
C SER A 546 1.89 23.98 13.21
N PRO A 547 2.41 22.93 13.87
CA PRO A 547 1.61 21.83 14.42
C PRO A 547 0.87 22.31 15.68
N THR A 548 -0.05 21.49 16.18
CA THR A 548 -0.88 21.74 17.37
C THR A 548 -1.56 23.10 17.35
N SER A 549 -1.80 23.61 16.17
CA SER A 549 -2.34 24.96 15.96
C SER A 549 -3.55 24.90 15.03
N TYR A 550 -4.56 25.71 15.29
CA TYR A 550 -5.70 25.80 14.40
C TYR A 550 -6.19 27.25 14.26
N ILE A 551 -7.05 27.47 13.28
CA ILE A 551 -7.54 28.80 12.93
C ILE A 551 -8.76 29.21 13.77
N ARG A 552 -8.79 30.45 14.26
CA ARG A 552 -9.94 31.10 14.91
C ARG A 552 -10.78 31.88 13.91
N GLY A 553 -10.10 32.63 13.02
CA GLY A 553 -10.77 33.47 12.05
C GLY A 553 -9.79 34.14 11.07
N ILE A 554 -10.36 34.71 10.01
CA ILE A 554 -9.65 35.41 8.93
C ILE A 554 -10.10 36.86 8.94
N GLY A 555 -9.14 37.79 9.05
CA GLY A 555 -9.36 39.22 8.94
C GLY A 555 -9.01 39.77 7.54
N GLU A 556 -8.85 41.07 7.43
CA GLU A 556 -8.58 41.73 6.13
C GLU A 556 -7.27 41.27 5.48
N ARG A 557 -6.17 41.22 6.25
CA ARG A 557 -4.87 40.65 5.84
C ARG A 557 -4.21 39.93 7.00
N GLU A 558 -4.99 39.26 7.80
CA GLU A 558 -4.48 38.54 8.97
C GLU A 558 -5.29 37.30 9.26
N VAL A 559 -4.65 36.35 9.94
CA VAL A 559 -5.25 35.12 10.42
C VAL A 559 -4.99 35.01 11.90
N VAL A 560 -6.05 34.80 12.70
CA VAL A 560 -5.94 34.52 14.12
C VAL A 560 -5.83 33.00 14.30
N VAL A 561 -4.75 32.57 14.93
CA VAL A 561 -4.41 31.15 15.16
C VAL A 561 -4.31 30.91 16.65
N TYR A 562 -4.73 29.73 17.11
CA TYR A 562 -4.62 29.33 18.52
C TYR A 562 -3.91 27.97 18.65
N ASP A 563 -3.21 27.76 19.76
CA ASP A 563 -2.71 26.45 20.16
C ASP A 563 -3.87 25.58 20.66
N VAL A 564 -4.01 24.34 20.12
CA VAL A 564 -5.17 23.48 20.40
C VAL A 564 -5.19 22.92 21.84
N HIS A 565 -4.10 23.05 22.60
CA HIS A 565 -3.98 22.57 23.97
C HIS A 565 -4.11 23.68 25.00
N THR A 566 -3.51 24.86 24.72
CA THR A 566 -3.46 25.98 25.66
C THR A 566 -4.51 27.05 25.39
N GLU A 567 -5.14 27.03 24.20
CA GLU A 567 -6.07 28.06 23.71
C GLU A 567 -5.42 29.46 23.53
N GLU A 568 -4.10 29.57 23.71
CA GLU A 568 -3.37 30.83 23.49
C GLU A 568 -3.43 31.25 22.04
N GLU A 569 -3.83 32.49 21.80
CA GLU A 569 -3.99 33.04 20.46
C GLU A 569 -2.81 33.89 20.03
N HIS A 570 -2.51 33.85 18.76
CA HIS A 570 -1.60 34.83 18.10
C HIS A 570 -2.11 35.16 16.71
N THR A 571 -1.69 36.33 16.21
CA THR A 571 -2.11 36.82 14.90
C THR A 571 -0.96 36.77 13.91
N ILE A 572 -1.18 36.11 12.77
CA ILE A 572 -0.28 36.15 11.61
C ILE A 572 -0.75 37.29 10.71
N ARG A 573 0.13 38.28 10.47
CA ARG A 573 -0.17 39.49 9.68
C ARG A 573 0.45 39.44 8.27
N ASP A 574 0.00 40.35 7.43
CA ASP A 574 0.45 40.51 6.03
C ASP A 574 0.19 39.23 5.21
N VAL A 575 -0.95 38.61 5.45
CA VAL A 575 -1.40 37.43 4.73
C VAL A 575 -2.00 37.83 3.39
N ASP A 576 -1.55 37.19 2.32
CA ASP A 576 -2.01 37.43 0.95
C ASP A 576 -3.02 36.40 0.46
N ALA A 577 -3.02 35.18 1.04
CA ALA A 577 -4.03 34.17 0.75
C ALA A 577 -4.13 33.14 1.87
N VAL A 578 -5.30 32.49 1.97
CA VAL A 578 -5.60 31.39 2.87
C VAL A 578 -6.19 30.23 2.06
N VAL A 579 -5.64 29.03 2.19
CA VAL A 579 -6.17 27.82 1.55
C VAL A 579 -6.82 26.94 2.61
N LEU A 580 -8.10 26.63 2.46
CA LEU A 580 -8.86 25.82 3.41
C LEU A 580 -8.88 24.33 2.98
N ALA A 581 -7.83 23.58 3.29
CA ALA A 581 -7.80 22.12 3.18
C ALA A 581 -8.32 21.49 4.48
N THR A 582 -9.53 21.86 4.91
CA THR A 582 -10.05 21.60 6.26
C THR A 582 -10.82 20.31 6.38
N GLY A 583 -12.00 20.22 5.77
CA GLY A 583 -12.85 19.05 5.79
C GLY A 583 -13.63 18.93 4.49
N ARG A 584 -14.13 17.76 4.19
CA ARG A 584 -14.89 17.49 2.96
C ARG A 584 -16.35 17.13 3.31
N LEU A 585 -17.28 17.74 2.60
CA LEU A 585 -18.71 17.55 2.75
C LEU A 585 -19.25 16.71 1.59
N SER A 586 -20.02 15.68 1.91
CA SER A 586 -20.66 14.79 0.92
C SER A 586 -21.64 15.53 0.03
N VAL A 587 -21.61 15.27 -1.26
CA VAL A 587 -22.56 15.77 -2.26
C VAL A 587 -23.63 14.70 -2.48
N ASN A 588 -24.66 14.65 -1.62
CA ASN A 588 -25.67 13.58 -1.60
C ASN A 588 -27.12 14.07 -1.79
N GLN A 589 -27.30 15.24 -2.40
CA GLN A 589 -28.65 15.78 -2.62
C GLN A 589 -29.53 14.82 -3.45
N LEU A 590 -28.96 14.19 -4.50
CA LEU A 590 -29.69 13.25 -5.35
C LEU A 590 -30.19 12.00 -4.60
N GLU A 591 -29.47 11.55 -3.56
CA GLU A 591 -29.95 10.45 -2.70
C GLU A 591 -31.29 10.81 -2.09
N ARG A 592 -31.39 11.98 -1.45
CA ARG A 592 -32.63 12.47 -0.81
C ARG A 592 -33.76 12.70 -1.82
N GLU A 593 -33.43 13.16 -3.02
CA GLU A 593 -34.43 13.39 -4.07
C GLU A 593 -34.97 12.10 -4.68
N LEU A 594 -34.18 11.01 -4.68
CA LEU A 594 -34.51 9.71 -5.26
C LEU A 594 -35.01 8.69 -4.24
N GLU A 595 -34.89 8.96 -2.96
CA GLU A 595 -35.31 8.08 -1.88
C GLU A 595 -36.79 7.68 -2.03
N GLY A 596 -37.05 6.37 -1.99
CA GLY A 596 -38.38 5.80 -2.17
C GLY A 596 -38.96 5.89 -3.58
N LYS A 597 -38.24 6.43 -4.56
CA LYS A 597 -38.69 6.61 -5.96
C LYS A 597 -38.06 5.65 -6.94
N VAL A 598 -37.03 4.92 -6.56
CA VAL A 598 -36.35 3.90 -7.36
C VAL A 598 -36.30 2.58 -6.59
N ALA A 599 -36.26 1.45 -7.28
CA ALA A 599 -36.33 0.14 -6.67
C ALA A 599 -35.09 -0.18 -5.81
N GLN A 600 -33.89 0.15 -6.32
CA GLN A 600 -32.62 0.04 -5.57
C GLN A 600 -31.87 1.38 -5.66
N LEU A 601 -31.49 1.93 -4.50
CA LEU A 601 -30.75 3.18 -4.41
C LEU A 601 -29.56 3.01 -3.47
N PHE A 602 -28.36 3.19 -3.99
CA PHE A 602 -27.13 3.13 -3.21
C PHE A 602 -26.36 4.46 -3.32
N THR A 603 -25.90 4.98 -2.18
CA THR A 603 -24.97 6.12 -2.14
C THR A 603 -23.62 5.61 -1.67
N VAL A 604 -22.57 5.78 -2.47
CA VAL A 604 -21.26 5.13 -2.29
C VAL A 604 -20.11 6.12 -2.33
N GLY A 605 -19.00 5.72 -1.71
CA GLY A 605 -17.79 6.53 -1.63
C GLY A 605 -18.00 7.81 -0.82
N ASP A 606 -17.35 8.88 -1.22
CA ASP A 606 -17.41 10.15 -0.51
C ASP A 606 -18.79 10.81 -0.57
N ALA A 607 -19.68 10.38 -1.45
CA ALA A 607 -21.08 10.82 -1.45
C ALA A 607 -21.83 10.32 -0.21
N ALA A 608 -21.51 9.13 0.29
CA ALA A 608 -22.03 8.60 1.54
C ALA A 608 -21.34 9.24 2.75
N SER A 609 -20.01 9.27 2.73
CA SER A 609 -19.18 9.89 3.77
C SER A 609 -17.76 10.07 3.22
N ALA A 610 -17.21 11.27 3.34
CA ALA A 610 -15.86 11.58 2.86
C ALA A 610 -14.79 10.77 3.61
N ARG A 611 -14.09 9.90 2.87
CA ARG A 611 -13.08 8.96 3.42
C ARG A 611 -11.91 8.80 2.43
N MET A 612 -11.24 7.66 2.48
CA MET A 612 -10.10 7.37 1.63
C MET A 612 -10.53 6.77 0.27
N TRP A 613 -9.66 6.93 -0.73
CA TRP A 613 -9.88 6.34 -2.06
C TRP A 613 -10.15 4.82 -2.01
N ALA A 614 -9.38 4.08 -1.21
CA ALA A 614 -9.57 2.63 -1.06
C ALA A 614 -11.01 2.26 -0.65
N THR A 615 -11.61 3.05 0.25
CA THR A 615 -13.01 2.85 0.67
C THR A 615 -13.98 3.13 -0.48
N ALA A 616 -13.72 4.18 -1.28
CA ALA A 616 -14.57 4.52 -2.43
C ALA A 616 -14.60 3.39 -3.47
N SER A 617 -13.44 2.85 -3.84
CA SER A 617 -13.35 1.72 -4.77
C SER A 617 -14.00 0.45 -4.20
N TYR A 618 -13.79 0.19 -2.90
CA TYR A 618 -14.39 -0.95 -2.19
C TYR A 618 -15.92 -0.90 -2.22
N GLU A 619 -16.51 0.25 -1.89
CA GLU A 619 -17.98 0.40 -1.87
C GLU A 619 -18.56 0.32 -3.28
N GLY A 620 -17.94 0.95 -4.27
CA GLY A 620 -18.35 0.82 -5.67
C GLY A 620 -18.39 -0.63 -6.12
N HIS A 621 -17.36 -1.41 -5.76
CA HIS A 621 -17.31 -2.85 -6.05
C HIS A 621 -18.40 -3.63 -5.30
N LYS A 622 -18.48 -3.45 -3.97
CA LYS A 622 -19.40 -4.18 -3.10
C LYS A 622 -20.85 -3.96 -3.52
N PHE A 623 -21.29 -2.71 -3.58
CA PHE A 623 -22.70 -2.43 -3.79
C PHE A 623 -23.17 -2.68 -5.23
N ALA A 624 -22.29 -2.60 -6.22
CA ALA A 624 -22.63 -3.03 -7.58
C ALA A 624 -22.90 -4.55 -7.68
N ARG A 625 -22.35 -5.36 -6.76
CA ARG A 625 -22.66 -6.79 -6.68
C ARG A 625 -24.07 -7.08 -6.14
N TYR A 626 -24.70 -6.14 -5.45
CA TYR A 626 -26.06 -6.29 -4.95
C TYR A 626 -27.14 -5.90 -5.98
N VAL A 627 -26.75 -5.18 -7.03
CA VAL A 627 -27.70 -4.77 -8.06
C VAL A 627 -28.30 -6.00 -8.76
N GLY A 628 -29.64 -6.02 -8.88
CA GLY A 628 -30.38 -7.11 -9.52
C GLY A 628 -30.54 -8.39 -8.68
N GLU A 629 -30.05 -8.40 -7.45
CA GLU A 629 -30.19 -9.54 -6.54
C GLU A 629 -31.40 -9.36 -5.61
N PRO A 630 -32.42 -10.21 -5.70
CA PRO A 630 -33.69 -10.00 -4.99
C PRO A 630 -33.59 -10.12 -3.47
N GLU A 631 -32.65 -10.91 -2.98
CA GLU A 631 -32.44 -11.14 -1.53
C GLU A 631 -31.30 -10.30 -0.94
N ARG A 632 -30.87 -9.25 -1.66
CA ARG A 632 -29.76 -8.40 -1.25
C ARG A 632 -30.26 -7.02 -0.80
N PRO A 633 -29.48 -6.32 0.05
CA PRO A 633 -29.83 -4.98 0.50
C PRO A 633 -30.15 -4.04 -0.66
N SER A 634 -31.19 -3.23 -0.50
CA SER A 634 -31.60 -2.23 -1.49
C SER A 634 -31.00 -0.85 -1.23
N THR A 635 -30.44 -0.63 -0.03
CA THR A 635 -29.80 0.61 0.38
C THR A 635 -28.43 0.34 1.02
N ILE A 636 -27.58 1.37 1.10
CA ILE A 636 -26.29 1.27 1.77
C ILE A 636 -26.44 0.99 3.28
N GLY A 637 -27.43 1.61 3.94
CA GLY A 637 -27.70 1.39 5.36
C GLY A 637 -28.08 -0.05 5.65
N GLU A 638 -28.97 -0.62 4.85
CA GLU A 638 -29.38 -2.02 4.95
C GLU A 638 -28.17 -2.97 4.72
N ALA A 639 -27.33 -2.68 3.73
CA ALA A 639 -26.15 -3.48 3.41
C ALA A 639 -25.11 -3.52 4.55
N TYR A 640 -24.95 -2.46 5.33
CA TYR A 640 -24.04 -2.46 6.47
C TYR A 640 -24.52 -3.33 7.65
N PHE A 641 -25.83 -3.57 7.76
CA PHE A 641 -26.39 -4.43 8.79
C PHE A 641 -26.63 -5.88 8.32
N THR A 642 -26.38 -6.18 7.05
CA THR A 642 -26.46 -7.54 6.52
C THR A 642 -25.20 -8.33 6.92
N PRO A 643 -25.33 -9.51 7.54
CA PRO A 643 -24.18 -10.33 7.91
C PRO A 643 -23.26 -10.63 6.73
N MET A 644 -21.96 -10.59 6.93
CA MET A 644 -20.96 -10.85 5.87
C MET A 644 -21.09 -12.26 5.25
N THR A 645 -21.63 -13.23 5.98
CA THR A 645 -21.92 -14.59 5.47
C THR A 645 -22.96 -14.60 4.34
N ALA A 646 -23.68 -13.51 4.14
CA ALA A 646 -24.65 -13.33 3.07
C ALA A 646 -24.09 -12.55 1.86
N GLU A 647 -22.81 -12.18 1.86
CA GLU A 647 -22.19 -11.49 0.71
C GLU A 647 -21.99 -12.44 -0.48
N PRO A 648 -22.31 -11.97 -1.70
CA PRO A 648 -22.15 -12.77 -2.92
C PRO A 648 -20.71 -13.04 -3.28
#